data_c3ad24a5f759a4de8db64b015cf1e0ad
#
_entry.id   c3ad24a5f759a4de8db64b015cf1e0ad
#
_cell.length_a   1.000
_cell.length_b   1.000
_cell.length_c   1.000
_cell.angle_alpha   90.00
_cell.angle_beta   90.00
_cell.angle_gamma   90.00
#
_symmetry.space_group_name_H-M   'P 1'
#
loop_
_entity.id
_entity.type
_entity.pdbx_description
1 polymer ?
#
loop_
_entity_poly.entity_id
_entity_poly.type
_entity_poly.pdbx_seq_one_letter_code
_entity_poly.pdbx_strand_id
1 'polypeptide(L)'
;MKYCLNIVLIICFFVHAAFAQRDTVSYGEGMANTVMTLWKDSMVHGQRPAIWSYDQGVVYNGFADLWKYTGNADYLRYIKKQIDNYIGEDGSIRTYDKEHYNLDNIRNGDALLLLYKVTGEEKYWKAASLLYSQLQTQPRTNEGGFWHKKVYPYQMWLDGLYMAEPFYATYAEMTHNAAAFNDVANQFVYAEKHTRDAQTGLLYHGWDESKQQQWANKTTGASPNFWARAMGWYGMALVDALEHFPDTNKRKAELLSILNRYAAAIVKVQDNKTGLWWDVLNFPAREGNYPEASAACMFVYTLAKGVRLGYLPNTYLTPAQKGFKGICDTFITKDENGLMSLNGTVSVSGLGGNPYRDGSYEYYLREKVVTNDLKGIGAFIQMCSEMELLPTRQLGKGRTILLDGYFNHETKTDPITGDTVQYHYIWKEEDNNGFSMLKNVFTKYGVETKLLTYAVTPSALKGVDMYMIVDPDWIKESPHPNYIEPAQITTIYNWVKGGGVLLLFGNDSGNVEFKHFNQLSAKFGIQFNEDSRNRVKGTNFEVGTFNIQPNDPIFKSVKKIYIKELSTLRIQPPAYAVLTEGGDVIMTVSKVGKGTVFAVGDPWLYNEYLDGRKLPADLENYKAAEDLVQWLIKQTGNK
;
A
#
# COMPACT_ATOMS: atom_id res chain seq x y z
N MET A 1 25.04 -38.60 -65.39
CA MET A 1 24.39 -37.41 -64.85
C MET A 1 23.84 -37.73 -63.50
N LYS A 2 24.54 -37.35 -62.43
CA LYS A 2 24.14 -37.63 -61.04
C LYS A 2 23.75 -36.30 -60.42
N TYR A 3 22.51 -36.20 -59.96
CA TYR A 3 22.04 -35.07 -59.16
C TYR A 3 22.29 -35.37 -57.69
N CYS A 4 23.15 -34.54 -57.03
CA CYS A 4 23.29 -34.54 -55.59
C CYS A 4 22.26 -33.57 -54.99
N LEU A 5 21.39 -34.12 -54.14
CA LEU A 5 20.39 -33.38 -53.34
C LEU A 5 21.05 -32.98 -52.02
N ASN A 6 21.33 -31.68 -51.83
CA ASN A 6 21.80 -31.14 -50.55
C ASN A 6 20.62 -30.87 -49.67
N ILE A 7 20.44 -31.66 -48.62
CA ILE A 7 19.51 -31.40 -47.51
C ILE A 7 20.22 -30.49 -46.51
N VAL A 8 19.79 -29.23 -46.40
CA VAL A 8 20.22 -28.31 -45.34
C VAL A 8 19.36 -28.58 -44.11
N LEU A 9 19.96 -29.15 -43.07
CA LEU A 9 19.33 -29.37 -41.78
C LEU A 9 19.43 -28.04 -40.98
N ILE A 10 18.31 -27.32 -40.86
CA ILE A 10 18.21 -26.13 -39.97
C ILE A 10 17.95 -26.67 -38.56
N ILE A 11 19.00 -26.67 -37.73
CA ILE A 11 18.90 -26.95 -36.30
C ILE A 11 18.50 -25.65 -35.62
N CYS A 12 17.22 -25.50 -35.25
CA CYS A 12 16.77 -24.44 -34.37
C CYS A 12 17.23 -24.71 -32.93
N PHE A 13 18.29 -24.07 -32.49
CA PHE A 13 18.65 -24.00 -31.08
C PHE A 13 17.63 -23.14 -30.35
N PHE A 14 16.68 -23.74 -29.68
CA PHE A 14 15.94 -23.09 -28.62
C PHE A 14 16.88 -22.89 -27.43
N VAL A 15 17.46 -21.71 -27.31
CA VAL A 15 18.15 -21.30 -26.10
C VAL A 15 17.06 -21.03 -25.07
N HIS A 16 16.77 -22.01 -24.23
CA HIS A 16 16.08 -21.80 -22.99
C HIS A 16 17.03 -21.00 -22.09
N ALA A 17 16.89 -19.68 -22.08
CA ALA A 17 17.48 -18.85 -21.05
C ALA A 17 16.76 -19.23 -19.75
N ALA A 18 17.32 -20.18 -19.02
CA ALA A 18 17.02 -20.36 -17.61
C ALA A 18 17.49 -19.06 -16.93
N PHE A 19 16.56 -18.15 -16.67
CA PHE A 19 16.80 -17.09 -15.71
C PHE A 19 17.01 -17.79 -14.37
N ALA A 20 18.27 -18.05 -14.04
CA ALA A 20 18.65 -18.29 -12.66
C ALA A 20 18.20 -17.02 -11.91
N GLN A 21 17.13 -17.16 -11.15
CA GLN A 21 16.67 -16.13 -10.21
C GLN A 21 17.82 -16.00 -9.19
N ARG A 22 18.73 -15.07 -9.46
CA ARG A 22 19.61 -14.58 -8.41
C ARG A 22 18.69 -13.96 -7.38
N ASP A 23 18.77 -14.39 -6.12
CA ASP A 23 18.21 -13.69 -4.97
C ASP A 23 18.91 -12.32 -4.84
N THR A 24 18.61 -11.43 -5.76
CA THR A 24 19.01 -10.02 -5.64
C THR A 24 17.97 -9.37 -4.74
N VAL A 25 18.36 -9.08 -3.51
CA VAL A 25 17.59 -8.25 -2.59
C VAL A 25 17.07 -7.04 -3.36
N SER A 26 15.76 -6.78 -3.29
CA SER A 26 15.15 -5.63 -3.96
C SER A 26 15.78 -4.33 -3.48
N TYR A 27 15.74 -3.28 -4.30
CA TYR A 27 16.26 -1.97 -3.89
C TYR A 27 15.54 -1.44 -2.64
N GLY A 28 14.22 -1.63 -2.57
CA GLY A 28 13.41 -1.20 -1.42
C GLY A 28 13.81 -1.90 -0.14
N GLU A 29 13.91 -3.23 -0.16
CA GLU A 29 14.32 -4.03 1.02
C GLU A 29 15.80 -3.79 1.37
N GLY A 30 16.67 -3.65 0.38
CA GLY A 30 18.08 -3.32 0.60
C GLY A 30 18.26 -1.97 1.28
N MET A 31 17.49 -0.95 0.89
CA MET A 31 17.53 0.36 1.54
C MET A 31 16.92 0.32 2.95
N ALA A 32 15.84 -0.43 3.15
CA ALA A 32 15.27 -0.63 4.48
C ALA A 32 16.25 -1.34 5.42
N ASN A 33 17.00 -2.33 4.94
CA ASN A 33 18.08 -2.96 5.72
C ASN A 33 19.17 -1.94 6.12
N THR A 34 19.53 -1.03 5.22
CA THR A 34 20.46 0.07 5.54
C THR A 34 19.90 0.95 6.68
N VAL A 35 18.63 1.33 6.60
CA VAL A 35 17.96 2.11 7.67
C VAL A 35 18.02 1.39 9.00
N MET A 36 17.60 0.12 9.05
CA MET A 36 17.58 -0.68 10.27
C MET A 36 18.98 -0.91 10.85
N THR A 37 20.01 -0.89 10.01
CA THR A 37 21.41 -1.04 10.43
C THR A 37 21.96 0.28 11.00
N LEU A 38 21.78 1.39 10.29
CA LEU A 38 22.34 2.69 10.68
C LEU A 38 21.60 3.33 11.85
N TRP A 39 20.29 3.12 11.96
CA TRP A 39 19.43 3.74 12.98
C TRP A 39 18.66 2.66 13.77
N LYS A 40 19.41 1.67 14.25
CA LYS A 40 18.85 0.51 14.94
C LYS A 40 17.91 0.88 16.11
N ASP A 41 18.27 1.90 16.89
CA ASP A 41 17.54 2.27 18.11
C ASP A 41 16.75 3.56 17.99
N SER A 42 17.28 4.55 17.27
CA SER A 42 16.60 5.81 17.04
C SER A 42 17.13 6.50 15.78
N MET A 43 16.22 7.05 14.97
CA MET A 43 16.59 7.89 13.84
C MET A 43 16.99 9.28 14.34
N VAL A 44 18.30 9.55 14.35
CA VAL A 44 18.89 10.82 14.80
C VAL A 44 19.83 11.36 13.76
N HIS A 45 19.96 12.70 13.72
CA HIS A 45 20.92 13.39 12.87
C HIS A 45 22.19 13.72 13.66
N GLY A 46 23.25 12.94 13.44
CA GLY A 46 24.52 13.10 14.14
C GLY A 46 24.38 12.84 15.65
N GLN A 47 24.94 13.75 16.46
CA GLN A 47 24.89 13.65 17.94
C GLN A 47 23.71 14.40 18.58
N ARG A 48 22.73 14.85 17.79
CA ARG A 48 21.56 15.56 18.33
C ARG A 48 20.64 14.58 19.05
N PRO A 49 19.96 14.99 20.14
CA PRO A 49 18.93 14.17 20.74
C PRO A 49 17.85 13.81 19.74
N ALA A 50 17.27 12.60 19.89
CA ALA A 50 16.14 12.18 19.10
C ALA A 50 14.93 13.10 19.35
N ILE A 51 14.38 13.67 18.29
CA ILE A 51 13.20 14.54 18.32
C ILE A 51 12.12 14.00 17.41
N TRP A 52 10.87 14.30 17.72
CA TRP A 52 9.73 14.04 16.83
C TRP A 52 9.89 14.86 15.56
N SER A 53 10.09 14.22 14.41
CA SER A 53 10.44 14.88 13.16
C SER A 53 9.80 14.21 11.95
N TYR A 54 9.38 15.00 10.98
CA TYR A 54 8.65 14.55 9.79
C TYR A 54 9.41 13.57 8.90
N ASP A 55 10.71 13.68 8.84
CA ASP A 55 11.57 12.84 8.00
C ASP A 55 11.54 11.37 8.44
N GLN A 56 11.31 11.11 9.73
CA GLN A 56 11.02 9.77 10.25
C GLN A 56 9.72 9.21 9.64
N GLY A 57 8.66 10.02 9.59
CA GLY A 57 7.36 9.63 9.03
C GLY A 57 7.42 9.27 7.55
N VAL A 58 8.32 9.90 6.79
CA VAL A 58 8.56 9.53 5.38
C VAL A 58 9.13 8.12 5.27
N VAL A 59 10.05 7.76 6.18
CA VAL A 59 10.61 6.40 6.25
C VAL A 59 9.57 5.39 6.73
N TYR A 60 8.78 5.74 7.74
CA TYR A 60 7.73 4.82 8.26
C TYR A 60 6.70 4.46 7.19
N ASN A 61 6.33 5.39 6.31
CA ASN A 61 5.43 5.08 5.19
C ASN A 61 6.06 4.07 4.23
N GLY A 62 7.34 4.23 3.88
CA GLY A 62 8.05 3.25 3.06
C GLY A 62 8.13 1.86 3.70
N PHE A 63 8.37 1.80 5.01
CA PHE A 63 8.38 0.54 5.78
C PHE A 63 6.99 -0.10 5.86
N ALA A 64 5.93 0.70 6.00
CA ALA A 64 4.56 0.22 5.97
C ALA A 64 4.21 -0.42 4.61
N ASP A 65 4.65 0.19 3.51
CA ASP A 65 4.47 -0.37 2.17
C ASP A 65 5.22 -1.70 2.00
N LEU A 66 6.48 -1.78 2.44
CA LEU A 66 7.25 -3.02 2.41
C LEU A 66 6.59 -4.11 3.24
N TRP A 67 6.13 -3.80 4.45
CA TRP A 67 5.40 -4.76 5.29
C TRP A 67 4.17 -5.31 4.58
N LYS A 68 3.34 -4.45 4.01
CA LYS A 68 2.12 -4.84 3.29
C LYS A 68 2.39 -5.79 2.12
N TYR A 69 3.52 -5.62 1.42
CA TYR A 69 3.83 -6.38 0.20
C TYR A 69 4.81 -7.54 0.41
N THR A 70 5.37 -7.70 1.61
CA THR A 70 6.29 -8.80 1.93
C THR A 70 5.80 -9.72 3.06
N GLY A 71 4.85 -9.24 3.90
CA GLY A 71 4.46 -9.92 5.12
C GLY A 71 5.58 -9.99 6.16
N ASN A 72 6.69 -9.26 5.96
CA ASN A 72 7.80 -9.24 6.91
C ASN A 72 7.54 -8.26 8.05
N ALA A 73 7.19 -8.79 9.21
CA ALA A 73 6.88 -7.99 10.38
C ALA A 73 8.06 -7.19 10.96
N ASP A 74 9.30 -7.43 10.52
CA ASP A 74 10.44 -6.62 11.00
C ASP A 74 10.25 -5.15 10.67
N TYR A 75 9.63 -4.84 9.51
CA TYR A 75 9.31 -3.47 9.14
C TYR A 75 8.29 -2.84 10.08
N LEU A 76 7.21 -3.55 10.41
CA LEU A 76 6.20 -3.05 11.36
C LEU A 76 6.76 -2.94 12.78
N ARG A 77 7.56 -3.94 13.23
CA ARG A 77 8.25 -3.90 14.53
C ARG A 77 9.21 -2.72 14.63
N TYR A 78 9.90 -2.40 13.53
CA TYR A 78 10.78 -1.25 13.48
C TYR A 78 9.99 0.06 13.61
N ILE A 79 8.90 0.24 12.85
CA ILE A 79 8.01 1.40 12.99
C ILE A 79 7.55 1.55 14.43
N LYS A 80 7.00 0.47 15.02
CA LYS A 80 6.50 0.49 16.39
C LYS A 80 7.59 0.87 17.41
N LYS A 81 8.77 0.25 17.30
CA LYS A 81 9.92 0.55 18.16
C LYS A 81 10.32 2.03 18.10
N GLN A 82 10.37 2.60 16.90
CA GLN A 82 10.75 3.99 16.72
C GLN A 82 9.68 4.95 17.27
N ILE A 83 8.40 4.67 17.03
CA ILE A 83 7.25 5.46 17.52
C ILE A 83 7.16 5.37 19.05
N ASP A 84 7.33 4.20 19.64
CA ASP A 84 7.26 4.00 21.10
C ASP A 84 8.34 4.80 21.86
N ASN A 85 9.42 5.22 21.21
CA ASN A 85 10.38 6.16 21.80
C ASN A 85 9.78 7.53 22.13
N TYR A 86 8.63 7.87 21.55
CA TYR A 86 8.03 9.21 21.65
C TYR A 86 6.66 9.19 22.34
N ILE A 87 5.92 8.10 22.30
CA ILE A 87 4.50 8.05 22.68
C ILE A 87 4.34 7.54 24.12
N GLY A 88 3.77 8.38 24.98
CA GLY A 88 3.33 8.00 26.32
C GLY A 88 2.01 7.24 26.30
N GLU A 89 1.72 6.47 27.39
CA GLU A 89 0.47 5.71 27.51
C GLU A 89 -0.79 6.60 27.55
N ASP A 90 -0.62 7.88 27.91
CA ASP A 90 -1.67 8.90 27.85
C ASP A 90 -1.87 9.52 26.46
N GLY A 91 -1.05 9.15 25.47
CA GLY A 91 -1.02 9.71 24.12
C GLY A 91 -0.18 10.98 23.99
N SER A 92 0.55 11.38 25.04
CA SER A 92 1.51 12.49 24.93
C SER A 92 2.64 12.14 23.95
N ILE A 93 3.15 13.16 23.24
CA ILE A 93 4.23 12.99 22.25
C ILE A 93 5.45 13.76 22.74
N ARG A 94 6.51 13.03 23.09
CA ARG A 94 7.78 13.62 23.54
C ARG A 94 8.39 14.50 22.45
N THR A 95 8.83 15.70 22.82
CA THR A 95 9.40 16.75 21.94
C THR A 95 8.43 17.39 20.95
N TYR A 96 7.15 17.09 21.04
CA TYR A 96 6.11 17.79 20.30
C TYR A 96 5.48 18.87 21.17
N ASP A 97 5.26 20.04 20.57
CA ASP A 97 4.51 21.14 21.18
C ASP A 97 3.49 21.66 20.16
N LYS A 98 2.21 21.48 20.49
CA LYS A 98 1.08 21.90 19.65
C LYS A 98 1.11 23.43 19.37
N GLU A 99 1.53 24.24 20.35
CA GLU A 99 1.51 25.69 20.24
C GLU A 99 2.52 26.26 19.22
N HIS A 100 3.45 25.44 18.77
CA HIS A 100 4.31 25.77 17.62
C HIS A 100 3.55 25.78 16.31
N TYR A 101 2.39 25.10 16.23
CA TYR A 101 1.58 24.98 15.01
C TYR A 101 2.45 24.68 13.80
N ASN A 102 3.33 23.69 13.92
CA ASN A 102 4.25 23.26 12.89
C ASN A 102 3.66 22.06 12.16
N LEU A 103 3.30 22.22 10.87
CA LEU A 103 2.73 21.13 10.08
C LEU A 103 3.70 19.95 9.92
N ASP A 104 5.02 20.19 9.95
CA ASP A 104 6.01 19.09 9.86
C ASP A 104 5.78 18.03 10.94
N ASN A 105 5.32 18.44 12.13
CA ASN A 105 5.10 17.53 13.25
C ASN A 105 3.92 16.57 13.04
N ILE A 106 3.06 16.85 12.07
CA ILE A 106 1.87 16.02 11.77
C ILE A 106 2.24 14.76 10.98
N ARG A 107 3.33 14.79 10.18
CA ARG A 107 3.68 13.72 9.22
C ARG A 107 3.72 12.32 9.82
N ASN A 108 4.20 12.17 11.06
CA ASN A 108 4.26 10.86 11.73
C ASN A 108 2.86 10.32 12.13
N GLY A 109 1.82 11.11 11.96
CA GLY A 109 0.44 10.73 12.27
C GLY A 109 -0.06 9.49 11.54
N ASP A 110 0.36 9.29 10.27
CA ASP A 110 -0.01 8.08 9.51
C ASP A 110 0.51 6.80 10.18
N ALA A 111 1.73 6.83 10.74
CA ALA A 111 2.28 5.69 11.46
C ALA A 111 1.50 5.43 12.77
N LEU A 112 1.01 6.48 13.45
CA LEU A 112 0.15 6.33 14.64
C LEU A 112 -1.18 5.66 14.26
N LEU A 113 -1.83 6.11 13.19
CA LEU A 113 -3.08 5.52 12.73
C LEU A 113 -2.89 4.06 12.29
N LEU A 114 -1.79 3.75 11.58
CA LEU A 114 -1.44 2.38 11.23
C LEU A 114 -1.28 1.50 12.46
N LEU A 115 -0.47 1.95 13.44
CA LEU A 115 -0.24 1.18 14.66
C LEU A 115 -1.53 0.97 15.47
N TYR A 116 -2.38 1.98 15.56
CA TYR A 116 -3.69 1.83 16.21
C TYR A 116 -4.54 0.76 15.52
N LYS A 117 -4.72 0.83 14.21
CA LYS A 117 -5.51 -0.15 13.44
C LYS A 117 -4.99 -1.58 13.57
N VAL A 118 -3.66 -1.75 13.62
CA VAL A 118 -3.04 -3.09 13.65
C VAL A 118 -2.93 -3.66 15.05
N THR A 119 -2.77 -2.82 16.09
CA THR A 119 -2.54 -3.26 17.46
C THR A 119 -3.72 -3.05 18.40
N GLY A 120 -4.60 -2.12 18.11
CA GLY A 120 -5.67 -1.68 19.02
C GLY A 120 -5.18 -0.89 20.23
N GLU A 121 -3.87 -0.51 20.31
CA GLU A 121 -3.32 0.21 21.45
C GLU A 121 -3.81 1.68 21.46
N GLU A 122 -4.64 2.03 22.43
CA GLU A 122 -5.31 3.33 22.57
C GLU A 122 -4.34 4.54 22.60
N LYS A 123 -3.10 4.36 23.05
CA LYS A 123 -2.11 5.43 23.09
C LYS A 123 -1.84 6.04 21.70
N TYR A 124 -1.89 5.22 20.65
CA TYR A 124 -1.66 5.70 19.27
C TYR A 124 -2.84 6.53 18.77
N TRP A 125 -4.08 6.11 19.08
CA TRP A 125 -5.26 6.91 18.75
C TRP A 125 -5.28 8.25 19.48
N LYS A 126 -4.95 8.27 20.78
CA LYS A 126 -4.85 9.50 21.57
C LYS A 126 -3.79 10.45 21.00
N ALA A 127 -2.62 9.93 20.64
CA ALA A 127 -1.56 10.71 20.02
C ALA A 127 -1.96 11.25 18.64
N ALA A 128 -2.61 10.43 17.80
CA ALA A 128 -3.14 10.88 16.51
C ALA A 128 -4.23 11.96 16.70
N SER A 129 -5.11 11.80 17.69
CA SER A 129 -6.14 12.79 18.02
C SER A 129 -5.52 14.11 18.52
N LEU A 130 -4.40 14.06 19.23
CA LEU A 130 -3.64 15.25 19.62
C LEU A 130 -3.10 15.99 18.38
N LEU A 131 -2.51 15.26 17.41
CA LEU A 131 -2.07 15.85 16.14
C LEU A 131 -3.24 16.45 15.34
N TYR A 132 -4.36 15.72 15.26
CA TYR A 132 -5.56 16.21 14.60
C TYR A 132 -6.10 17.49 15.27
N SER A 133 -6.05 17.59 16.61
CA SER A 133 -6.45 18.79 17.33
C SER A 133 -5.62 20.03 16.96
N GLN A 134 -4.36 19.86 16.53
CA GLN A 134 -3.57 20.96 15.98
C GLN A 134 -4.18 21.46 14.68
N LEU A 135 -4.56 20.56 13.74
CA LEU A 135 -5.14 20.96 12.45
C LEU A 135 -6.45 21.75 12.61
N GLN A 136 -7.27 21.40 13.62
CA GLN A 136 -8.50 22.13 13.91
C GLN A 136 -8.27 23.59 14.30
N THR A 137 -7.13 23.89 14.91
CA THR A 137 -6.77 25.23 15.39
C THR A 137 -5.57 25.82 14.67
N GLN A 138 -5.05 25.14 13.63
CA GLN A 138 -3.94 25.63 12.81
C GLN A 138 -4.24 27.03 12.28
N PRO A 139 -3.35 28.02 12.46
CA PRO A 139 -3.51 29.33 11.86
C PRO A 139 -3.71 29.24 10.34
N ARG A 140 -4.56 30.11 9.81
CA ARG A 140 -4.97 30.06 8.40
C ARG A 140 -4.80 31.40 7.71
N THR A 141 -4.63 31.36 6.40
CA THR A 141 -4.79 32.49 5.52
C THR A 141 -6.26 32.96 5.49
N ASN A 142 -6.54 34.12 4.92
CA ASN A 142 -7.90 34.64 4.82
C ASN A 142 -8.84 33.74 4.00
N GLU A 143 -8.31 32.97 3.03
CA GLU A 143 -9.07 31.97 2.27
C GLU A 143 -9.24 30.64 3.02
N GLY A 144 -8.51 30.39 4.10
CA GLY A 144 -8.58 29.18 4.89
C GLY A 144 -7.42 28.20 4.70
N GLY A 145 -6.39 28.56 3.93
CA GLY A 145 -5.16 27.75 3.77
C GLY A 145 -4.35 27.69 5.07
N PHE A 146 -3.81 26.54 5.41
CA PHE A 146 -2.97 26.39 6.61
C PHE A 146 -1.67 27.17 6.48
N TRP A 147 -1.31 27.93 7.50
CA TRP A 147 0.07 28.40 7.62
C TRP A 147 0.98 27.18 7.80
N HIS A 148 2.09 27.18 7.08
CA HIS A 148 3.05 26.07 7.20
C HIS A 148 3.56 25.91 8.65
N LYS A 149 3.84 27.04 9.33
CA LYS A 149 4.22 27.11 10.76
C LYS A 149 3.79 28.45 11.34
N LYS A 150 3.52 28.49 12.63
CA LYS A 150 3.21 29.74 13.33
C LYS A 150 4.30 30.81 13.14
N VAL A 151 5.57 30.39 13.07
CA VAL A 151 6.71 31.29 12.83
C VAL A 151 6.80 31.80 11.39
N TYR A 152 5.97 31.33 10.50
CA TYR A 152 5.83 31.75 9.10
C TYR A 152 4.38 32.19 8.84
N PRO A 153 3.94 33.33 9.44
CA PRO A 153 2.55 33.76 9.35
C PRO A 153 2.16 34.06 7.90
N TYR A 154 0.92 33.70 7.55
CA TYR A 154 0.31 33.91 6.23
C TYR A 154 0.98 33.12 5.09
N GLN A 155 1.85 32.14 5.38
CA GLN A 155 2.59 31.40 4.36
C GLN A 155 2.07 29.97 4.19
N MET A 156 1.74 29.61 2.95
CA MET A 156 1.54 28.24 2.53
C MET A 156 2.77 27.77 1.74
N TRP A 157 3.34 26.64 2.12
CA TRP A 157 4.41 25.98 1.37
C TRP A 157 3.90 24.63 0.87
N LEU A 158 4.37 24.19 -0.32
CA LEU A 158 3.97 22.91 -0.87
C LEU A 158 4.32 21.73 0.05
N ASP A 159 5.40 21.87 0.80
CA ASP A 159 5.86 20.91 1.82
C ASP A 159 4.75 20.59 2.84
N GLY A 160 4.05 21.64 3.30
CA GLY A 160 2.97 21.51 4.28
C GLY A 160 1.85 20.57 3.86
N LEU A 161 1.60 20.45 2.56
CA LEU A 161 0.56 19.56 2.04
C LEU A 161 0.91 18.08 2.30
N TYR A 162 2.18 17.67 2.12
CA TYR A 162 2.58 16.30 2.45
C TYR A 162 2.66 16.07 3.96
N MET A 163 3.01 17.11 4.70
CA MET A 163 3.11 16.97 6.15
C MET A 163 1.76 16.70 6.81
N ALA A 164 0.68 17.31 6.29
CA ALA A 164 -0.63 17.28 6.94
C ALA A 164 -1.69 16.46 6.21
N GLU A 165 -1.84 16.61 4.88
CA GLU A 165 -3.06 16.21 4.19
C GLU A 165 -3.27 14.69 4.07
N PRO A 166 -2.24 13.83 3.88
CA PRO A 166 -2.43 12.38 3.91
C PRO A 166 -2.96 11.89 5.27
N PHE A 167 -2.33 12.34 6.37
CA PHE A 167 -2.81 12.05 7.71
C PHE A 167 -4.23 12.56 7.95
N TYR A 168 -4.51 13.80 7.53
CA TYR A 168 -5.84 14.41 7.69
C TYR A 168 -6.91 13.64 6.93
N ALA A 169 -6.62 13.19 5.71
CA ALA A 169 -7.52 12.36 4.91
C ALA A 169 -7.76 10.97 5.53
N THR A 170 -6.68 10.32 6.04
CA THR A 170 -6.79 9.04 6.74
C THR A 170 -7.63 9.17 8.02
N TYR A 171 -7.38 10.22 8.81
CA TYR A 171 -8.16 10.49 10.02
C TYR A 171 -9.63 10.79 9.70
N ALA A 172 -9.89 11.54 8.62
CA ALA A 172 -11.25 11.83 8.14
C ALA A 172 -11.99 10.56 7.70
N GLU A 173 -11.31 9.61 7.03
CA GLU A 173 -11.87 8.31 6.67
C GLU A 173 -12.24 7.52 7.93
N MET A 174 -11.35 7.43 8.91
CA MET A 174 -11.57 6.68 10.15
C MET A 174 -12.68 7.28 11.03
N THR A 175 -12.90 8.59 10.97
CA THR A 175 -13.93 9.30 11.74
C THR A 175 -15.21 9.58 10.95
N HIS A 176 -15.32 9.11 9.71
CA HIS A 176 -16.42 9.40 8.77
C HIS A 176 -16.70 10.92 8.62
N ASN A 177 -15.65 11.75 8.71
CA ASN A 177 -15.78 13.21 8.72
C ASN A 177 -15.77 13.81 7.31
N ALA A 178 -16.96 13.97 6.72
CA ALA A 178 -17.12 14.55 5.39
C ALA A 178 -16.61 16.01 5.27
N ALA A 179 -16.69 16.80 6.35
CA ALA A 179 -16.22 18.19 6.37
C ALA A 179 -14.68 18.26 6.29
N ALA A 180 -13.99 17.32 6.94
CA ALA A 180 -12.53 17.21 6.90
C ALA A 180 -12.04 16.94 5.46
N PHE A 181 -12.69 16.07 4.69
CA PHE A 181 -12.34 15.87 3.28
C PHE A 181 -12.47 17.14 2.44
N ASN A 182 -13.47 17.99 2.71
CA ASN A 182 -13.60 19.26 2.03
C ASN A 182 -12.46 20.22 2.38
N ASP A 183 -12.02 20.23 3.63
CA ASP A 183 -10.88 21.04 4.05
C ASP A 183 -9.58 20.56 3.43
N VAL A 184 -9.30 19.25 3.45
CA VAL A 184 -8.16 18.65 2.73
C VAL A 184 -8.15 19.09 1.25
N ALA A 185 -9.30 18.98 0.56
CA ALA A 185 -9.39 19.41 -0.83
C ALA A 185 -9.11 20.91 -1.01
N ASN A 186 -9.58 21.75 -0.08
CA ASN A 186 -9.32 23.18 -0.13
C ASN A 186 -7.83 23.51 -0.02
N GLN A 187 -7.07 22.81 0.84
CA GLN A 187 -5.64 23.04 0.97
C GLN A 187 -4.90 22.84 -0.38
N PHE A 188 -5.21 21.76 -1.09
CA PHE A 188 -4.65 21.52 -2.43
C PHE A 188 -5.05 22.60 -3.44
N VAL A 189 -6.33 23.00 -3.45
CA VAL A 189 -6.86 24.01 -4.37
C VAL A 189 -6.22 25.38 -4.10
N TYR A 190 -6.08 25.78 -2.84
CA TYR A 190 -5.45 27.06 -2.51
C TYR A 190 -3.97 27.07 -2.87
N ALA A 191 -3.25 25.99 -2.54
CA ALA A 191 -1.85 25.88 -2.92
C ALA A 191 -1.68 25.97 -4.45
N GLU A 192 -2.46 25.20 -5.24
CA GLU A 192 -2.41 25.27 -6.70
C GLU A 192 -2.76 26.68 -7.23
N LYS A 193 -3.83 27.28 -6.72
CA LYS A 193 -4.29 28.60 -7.16
C LYS A 193 -3.22 29.67 -7.06
N HIS A 194 -2.45 29.64 -5.97
CA HIS A 194 -1.50 30.70 -5.65
C HIS A 194 -0.06 30.42 -6.07
N THR A 195 0.29 29.15 -6.32
CA THR A 195 1.66 28.77 -6.67
C THR A 195 1.84 28.29 -8.12
N ARG A 196 0.76 28.01 -8.88
CA ARG A 196 0.90 27.54 -10.25
C ARG A 196 1.32 28.66 -11.20
N ASP A 197 2.42 28.46 -11.88
CA ASP A 197 2.83 29.28 -13.00
C ASP A 197 2.03 28.90 -14.28
N ALA A 198 1.41 29.90 -14.90
CA ALA A 198 0.53 29.69 -16.05
C ALA A 198 1.29 29.26 -17.31
N GLN A 199 2.58 29.58 -17.43
CA GLN A 199 3.39 29.29 -18.63
C GLN A 199 3.94 27.87 -18.60
N THR A 200 4.52 27.48 -17.47
CA THR A 200 5.20 26.19 -17.31
C THR A 200 4.28 25.09 -16.74
N GLY A 201 3.29 25.47 -15.96
CA GLY A 201 2.43 24.58 -15.17
C GLY A 201 3.11 24.08 -13.91
N LEU A 202 4.35 24.48 -13.62
CA LEU A 202 5.05 24.18 -12.37
C LEU A 202 4.48 24.98 -11.21
N LEU A 203 4.74 24.53 -9.99
CA LEU A 203 4.31 25.19 -8.77
C LEU A 203 5.52 25.80 -8.06
N TYR A 204 5.41 27.07 -7.68
CA TYR A 204 6.41 27.74 -6.84
C TYR A 204 6.47 27.08 -5.45
N HIS A 205 7.62 27.11 -4.79
CA HIS A 205 7.86 26.48 -3.49
C HIS A 205 6.83 26.90 -2.43
N GLY A 206 6.52 28.18 -2.37
CA GLY A 206 5.59 28.72 -1.39
C GLY A 206 4.91 30.01 -1.83
N TRP A 207 3.91 30.38 -1.05
CA TRP A 207 3.11 31.59 -1.22
C TRP A 207 2.96 32.33 0.11
N ASP A 208 3.17 33.63 0.10
CA ASP A 208 2.91 34.55 1.21
C ASP A 208 1.71 35.43 0.88
N GLU A 209 0.56 35.18 1.52
CA GLU A 209 -0.66 35.97 1.33
C GLU A 209 -0.43 37.44 1.65
N SER A 210 0.38 37.76 2.68
CA SER A 210 0.69 39.11 3.10
C SER A 210 1.57 39.86 2.11
N LYS A 211 2.35 39.14 1.27
CA LYS A 211 3.35 39.69 0.33
C LYS A 211 4.46 40.52 1.00
N GLN A 212 4.60 40.39 2.31
CA GLN A 212 5.57 41.17 3.09
C GLN A 212 6.95 40.52 3.12
N GLN A 213 7.03 39.20 2.94
CA GLN A 213 8.31 38.52 2.92
C GLN A 213 9.20 39.05 1.80
N GLN A 214 10.50 39.13 2.05
CA GLN A 214 11.45 39.62 1.02
C GLN A 214 11.51 38.68 -0.18
N TRP A 215 11.37 37.37 0.05
CA TRP A 215 11.34 36.36 -1.01
C TRP A 215 10.03 36.40 -1.83
N ALA A 216 8.96 36.96 -1.31
CA ALA A 216 7.66 36.97 -1.97
C ALA A 216 7.55 37.98 -3.09
N ASN A 217 7.04 37.57 -4.23
CA ASN A 217 6.66 38.47 -5.31
C ASN A 217 5.61 39.47 -4.80
N LYS A 218 5.84 40.76 -4.98
CA LYS A 218 5.00 41.82 -4.41
C LYS A 218 3.61 41.93 -5.05
N THR A 219 3.41 41.28 -6.20
CA THR A 219 2.10 41.22 -6.88
C THR A 219 1.38 39.91 -6.57
N THR A 220 2.04 38.77 -6.71
CA THR A 220 1.42 37.45 -6.58
C THR A 220 1.56 36.83 -5.19
N GLY A 221 2.62 37.17 -4.45
CA GLY A 221 3.00 36.50 -3.20
C GLY A 221 3.80 35.21 -3.37
N ALA A 222 3.96 34.71 -4.59
CA ALA A 222 4.69 33.47 -4.86
C ALA A 222 6.21 33.63 -4.66
N SER A 223 6.89 32.54 -4.31
CA SER A 223 8.36 32.46 -4.23
C SER A 223 9.00 32.53 -5.63
N PRO A 224 10.31 32.81 -5.74
CA PRO A 224 10.91 33.12 -7.05
C PRO A 224 11.19 31.88 -7.94
N ASN A 225 11.32 30.68 -7.37
CA ASN A 225 11.75 29.49 -8.09
C ASN A 225 10.91 28.24 -7.82
N PHE A 226 11.00 27.25 -8.73
CA PHE A 226 10.34 25.95 -8.63
C PHE A 226 11.34 24.94 -8.03
N TRP A 227 11.34 24.82 -6.71
CA TRP A 227 12.19 23.84 -6.04
C TRP A 227 11.60 22.43 -6.19
N ALA A 228 12.42 21.50 -6.71
CA ALA A 228 11.94 20.17 -7.09
C ALA A 228 11.34 19.39 -5.93
N ARG A 229 11.97 19.40 -4.75
CA ARG A 229 11.47 18.65 -3.59
C ARG A 229 10.14 19.18 -3.08
N ALA A 230 9.90 20.50 -3.09
CA ALA A 230 8.59 21.05 -2.73
C ALA A 230 7.49 20.54 -3.66
N MET A 231 7.75 20.53 -4.98
CA MET A 231 6.84 19.91 -5.93
C MET A 231 6.71 18.40 -5.71
N GLY A 232 7.79 17.71 -5.34
CA GLY A 232 7.75 16.29 -5.00
C GLY A 232 6.80 16.01 -3.83
N TRP A 233 6.89 16.78 -2.76
CA TRP A 233 5.97 16.69 -1.63
C TRP A 233 4.52 16.87 -2.03
N TYR A 234 4.23 17.88 -2.85
CA TYR A 234 2.86 18.13 -3.33
C TYR A 234 2.29 16.96 -4.12
N GLY A 235 3.10 16.35 -4.99
CA GLY A 235 2.68 15.17 -5.77
C GLY A 235 2.39 13.95 -4.91
N MET A 236 3.29 13.64 -3.95
CA MET A 236 3.08 12.55 -2.99
C MET A 236 1.81 12.80 -2.17
N ALA A 237 1.63 14.03 -1.65
CA ALA A 237 0.44 14.39 -0.89
C ALA A 237 -0.86 14.14 -1.65
N LEU A 238 -0.91 14.49 -2.94
CA LEU A 238 -2.10 14.29 -3.78
C LEU A 238 -2.46 12.82 -3.92
N VAL A 239 -1.51 11.95 -4.26
CA VAL A 239 -1.81 10.53 -4.50
C VAL A 239 -2.12 9.79 -3.19
N ASP A 240 -1.49 10.19 -2.08
CA ASP A 240 -1.71 9.57 -0.77
C ASP A 240 -3.07 10.01 -0.19
N ALA A 241 -3.39 11.31 -0.21
CA ALA A 241 -4.68 11.79 0.27
C ALA A 241 -5.86 11.27 -0.58
N LEU A 242 -5.73 11.25 -1.91
CA LEU A 242 -6.77 10.78 -2.83
C LEU A 242 -7.18 9.31 -2.61
N GLU A 243 -6.29 8.47 -2.09
CA GLU A 243 -6.57 7.06 -1.78
C GLU A 243 -7.68 6.91 -0.71
N HIS A 244 -7.77 7.88 0.20
CA HIS A 244 -8.75 7.92 1.30
C HIS A 244 -10.07 8.61 0.93
N PHE A 245 -10.10 9.37 -0.18
CA PHE A 245 -11.33 10.06 -0.58
C PHE A 245 -12.39 9.08 -1.06
N PRO A 246 -13.60 9.08 -0.47
CA PRO A 246 -14.71 8.28 -0.97
C PRO A 246 -15.03 8.60 -2.44
N ASP A 247 -15.40 7.59 -3.24
CA ASP A 247 -15.76 7.80 -4.65
C ASP A 247 -16.99 8.70 -4.82
N THR A 248 -17.84 8.78 -3.80
CA THR A 248 -19.01 9.66 -3.75
C THR A 248 -18.66 11.12 -3.46
N ASN A 249 -17.41 11.42 -3.04
CA ASN A 249 -16.99 12.78 -2.73
C ASN A 249 -16.76 13.58 -4.01
N LYS A 250 -17.56 14.63 -4.23
CA LYS A 250 -17.51 15.48 -5.44
C LYS A 250 -16.15 16.19 -5.63
N ARG A 251 -15.42 16.44 -4.55
CA ARG A 251 -14.10 17.10 -4.59
C ARG A 251 -12.99 16.19 -5.15
N LYS A 252 -13.20 14.86 -5.12
CA LYS A 252 -12.24 13.89 -5.69
C LYS A 252 -11.91 14.18 -7.16
N ALA A 253 -12.90 14.51 -7.96
CA ALA A 253 -12.70 14.85 -9.38
C ALA A 253 -11.84 16.12 -9.58
N GLU A 254 -11.97 17.12 -8.71
CA GLU A 254 -11.17 18.33 -8.73
C GLU A 254 -9.69 18.02 -8.41
N LEU A 255 -9.43 17.22 -7.36
CA LEU A 255 -8.08 16.78 -7.01
C LEU A 255 -7.44 15.92 -8.10
N LEU A 256 -8.20 15.03 -8.75
CA LEU A 256 -7.74 14.26 -9.91
C LEU A 256 -7.35 15.18 -11.08
N SER A 257 -8.10 16.25 -11.31
CA SER A 257 -7.76 17.25 -12.34
C SER A 257 -6.45 17.97 -11.99
N ILE A 258 -6.24 18.32 -10.72
CA ILE A 258 -4.99 18.92 -10.23
C ILE A 258 -3.83 17.96 -10.44
N LEU A 259 -3.98 16.69 -10.05
CA LEU A 259 -2.94 15.66 -10.22
C LEU A 259 -2.55 15.48 -11.70
N ASN A 260 -3.51 15.50 -12.61
CA ASN A 260 -3.23 15.38 -14.05
C ASN A 260 -2.44 16.58 -14.59
N ARG A 261 -2.78 17.82 -14.19
CA ARG A 261 -2.00 19.02 -14.55
C ARG A 261 -0.59 18.99 -13.97
N TYR A 262 -0.47 18.54 -12.72
CA TYR A 262 0.81 18.36 -12.04
C TYR A 262 1.70 17.35 -12.78
N ALA A 263 1.18 16.14 -13.06
CA ALA A 263 1.91 15.08 -13.76
C ALA A 263 2.39 15.55 -15.15
N ALA A 264 1.55 16.26 -15.89
CA ALA A 264 1.94 16.83 -17.17
C ALA A 264 3.09 17.84 -17.05
N ALA A 265 3.10 18.67 -16.00
CA ALA A 265 4.13 19.67 -15.79
C ALA A 265 5.48 19.04 -15.43
N ILE A 266 5.52 18.07 -14.49
CA ILE A 266 6.78 17.44 -14.07
C ILE A 266 7.41 16.61 -15.19
N VAL A 267 6.61 15.95 -16.04
CA VAL A 267 7.14 15.17 -17.16
C VAL A 267 7.78 16.06 -18.23
N LYS A 268 7.29 17.28 -18.44
CA LYS A 268 7.89 18.23 -19.39
C LYS A 268 9.31 18.65 -19.02
N VAL A 269 9.65 18.65 -17.73
CA VAL A 269 10.95 19.08 -17.21
C VAL A 269 11.86 17.92 -16.82
N GLN A 270 11.45 16.67 -17.12
CA GLN A 270 12.29 15.50 -16.94
C GLN A 270 13.47 15.52 -17.95
N ASP A 271 14.68 15.36 -17.48
CA ASP A 271 15.86 15.30 -18.34
C ASP A 271 15.79 14.10 -19.30
N ASN A 272 15.93 14.37 -20.59
CA ASN A 272 15.77 13.35 -21.63
C ASN A 272 16.91 12.33 -21.67
N LYS A 273 18.10 12.65 -21.14
CA LYS A 273 19.25 11.74 -21.15
C LYS A 273 19.26 10.84 -19.94
N THR A 274 19.14 11.43 -18.76
CA THR A 274 19.26 10.74 -17.49
C THR A 274 17.93 10.20 -16.94
N GLY A 275 16.80 10.80 -17.33
CA GLY A 275 15.49 10.52 -16.75
C GLY A 275 15.27 11.20 -15.39
N LEU A 276 16.20 12.02 -14.93
CA LEU A 276 16.15 12.69 -13.63
C LEU A 276 15.56 14.09 -13.72
N TRP A 277 15.45 14.76 -12.58
CA TRP A 277 14.98 16.14 -12.46
C TRP A 277 16.01 16.99 -11.72
N TRP A 278 16.17 18.23 -12.18
CA TRP A 278 17.07 19.20 -11.61
C TRP A 278 16.49 19.80 -10.32
N ASP A 279 17.36 20.19 -9.36
CA ASP A 279 16.92 20.76 -8.08
C ASP A 279 16.07 22.02 -8.26
N VAL A 280 16.46 22.91 -9.20
CA VAL A 280 15.61 24.01 -9.66
C VAL A 280 15.08 23.66 -11.04
N LEU A 281 13.80 23.33 -11.12
CA LEU A 281 13.21 22.58 -12.25
C LEU A 281 13.25 23.28 -13.61
N ASN A 282 13.12 24.60 -13.62
CA ASN A 282 13.02 25.39 -14.85
C ASN A 282 14.38 25.84 -15.42
N PHE A 283 15.48 25.40 -14.81
CA PHE A 283 16.83 25.76 -15.24
C PHE A 283 17.68 24.51 -15.55
N PRO A 284 17.29 23.69 -16.55
CA PRO A 284 18.03 22.49 -16.89
C PRO A 284 19.48 22.84 -17.29
N ALA A 285 20.44 22.12 -16.70
CA ALA A 285 21.88 22.28 -16.96
C ALA A 285 22.44 23.71 -16.79
N ARG A 286 21.72 24.62 -16.14
CA ARG A 286 22.29 25.92 -15.73
C ARG A 286 23.44 25.67 -14.77
N GLU A 287 24.50 26.47 -14.87
CA GLU A 287 25.70 26.36 -14.04
C GLU A 287 25.35 26.21 -12.55
N GLY A 288 25.93 25.18 -11.92
CA GLY A 288 25.72 24.84 -10.52
C GLY A 288 24.47 24.03 -10.21
N ASN A 289 23.47 23.93 -11.11
CA ASN A 289 22.30 23.09 -10.89
C ASN A 289 22.66 21.59 -11.01
N TYR A 290 21.97 20.75 -10.25
CA TYR A 290 22.26 19.32 -10.18
C TYR A 290 20.96 18.50 -10.18
N PRO A 291 20.99 17.22 -10.64
CA PRO A 291 19.87 16.29 -10.44
C PRO A 291 19.70 15.96 -8.97
N GLU A 292 18.47 16.08 -8.45
CA GLU A 292 18.19 15.92 -7.04
C GLU A 292 17.46 14.58 -6.76
N ALA A 293 18.02 13.77 -5.86
CA ALA A 293 17.59 12.39 -5.65
C ALA A 293 16.19 12.29 -5.02
N SER A 294 15.92 13.06 -3.95
CA SER A 294 14.65 12.92 -3.23
C SER A 294 13.45 13.32 -4.09
N ALA A 295 13.55 14.44 -4.79
CA ALA A 295 12.49 14.90 -5.69
C ALA A 295 12.26 13.90 -6.83
N ALA A 296 13.34 13.35 -7.41
CA ALA A 296 13.22 12.33 -8.45
C ALA A 296 12.45 11.11 -7.95
N CYS A 297 12.76 10.61 -6.73
CA CYS A 297 12.02 9.51 -6.11
C CYS A 297 10.53 9.86 -5.90
N MET A 298 10.23 11.06 -5.41
CA MET A 298 8.87 11.54 -5.17
C MET A 298 8.06 11.64 -6.47
N PHE A 299 8.67 12.14 -7.55
CA PHE A 299 8.02 12.22 -8.86
C PHE A 299 7.72 10.85 -9.43
N VAL A 300 8.68 9.92 -9.39
CA VAL A 300 8.47 8.54 -9.83
C VAL A 300 7.38 7.86 -9.03
N TYR A 301 7.40 7.98 -7.69
CA TYR A 301 6.34 7.46 -6.82
C TYR A 301 4.96 8.00 -7.21
N THR A 302 4.84 9.32 -7.33
CA THR A 302 3.58 9.98 -7.68
C THR A 302 3.02 9.49 -9.00
N LEU A 303 3.86 9.39 -10.04
CA LEU A 303 3.46 8.90 -11.36
C LEU A 303 3.05 7.43 -11.30
N ALA A 304 3.85 6.58 -10.68
CA ALA A 304 3.61 5.14 -10.61
C ALA A 304 2.35 4.81 -9.79
N LYS A 305 2.22 5.37 -8.58
CA LYS A 305 1.04 5.20 -7.71
C LYS A 305 -0.21 5.78 -8.36
N GLY A 306 -0.11 6.96 -8.97
CA GLY A 306 -1.22 7.58 -9.70
C GLY A 306 -1.74 6.71 -10.84
N VAL A 307 -0.86 6.03 -11.58
CA VAL A 307 -1.28 5.06 -12.62
C VAL A 307 -1.86 3.80 -11.99
N ARG A 308 -1.26 3.26 -10.94
CA ARG A 308 -1.78 2.06 -10.26
C ARG A 308 -3.20 2.26 -9.75
N LEU A 309 -3.49 3.42 -9.19
CA LEU A 309 -4.82 3.76 -8.65
C LEU A 309 -5.83 4.20 -9.74
N GLY A 310 -5.41 4.24 -11.01
CA GLY A 310 -6.26 4.70 -12.11
C GLY A 310 -6.50 6.21 -12.14
N TYR A 311 -5.72 6.99 -11.40
CA TYR A 311 -5.80 8.45 -11.33
C TYR A 311 -5.08 9.14 -12.50
N LEU A 312 -4.07 8.46 -13.04
CA LEU A 312 -3.29 8.91 -14.19
C LEU A 312 -3.34 7.89 -15.34
N PRO A 313 -3.31 8.33 -16.59
CA PRO A 313 -3.17 7.45 -17.75
C PRO A 313 -1.89 6.60 -17.72
N ASN A 314 -1.96 5.38 -18.28
CA ASN A 314 -0.82 4.44 -18.34
C ASN A 314 0.42 5.01 -19.04
N THR A 315 0.28 6.02 -19.87
CA THR A 315 1.40 6.71 -20.54
C THR A 315 2.42 7.29 -19.57
N TYR A 316 2.01 7.60 -18.34
CA TYR A 316 2.90 8.11 -17.28
C TYR A 316 3.83 7.03 -16.68
N LEU A 317 3.63 5.74 -16.98
CA LEU A 317 4.59 4.70 -16.56
C LEU A 317 5.93 4.82 -17.30
N THR A 318 5.95 5.24 -18.56
CA THR A 318 7.20 5.40 -19.29
C THR A 318 8.15 6.42 -18.65
N PRO A 319 7.74 7.66 -18.34
CA PRO A 319 8.59 8.58 -17.60
C PRO A 319 8.93 8.09 -16.18
N ALA A 320 8.02 7.39 -15.49
CA ALA A 320 8.31 6.81 -14.18
C ALA A 320 9.41 5.73 -14.27
N GLN A 321 9.34 4.81 -15.23
CA GLN A 321 10.36 3.78 -15.46
C GLN A 321 11.71 4.38 -15.82
N LYS A 322 11.72 5.43 -16.66
CA LYS A 322 12.93 6.15 -17.02
C LYS A 322 13.57 6.84 -15.82
N GLY A 323 12.75 7.48 -14.97
CA GLY A 323 13.19 8.09 -13.72
C GLY A 323 13.73 7.08 -12.73
N PHE A 324 13.04 5.97 -12.52
CA PHE A 324 13.50 4.87 -11.65
C PHE A 324 14.87 4.34 -12.06
N LYS A 325 15.05 4.06 -13.37
CA LYS A 325 16.36 3.64 -13.89
C LYS A 325 17.44 4.69 -13.64
N GLY A 326 17.16 5.95 -13.95
CA GLY A 326 18.10 7.07 -13.74
C GLY A 326 18.51 7.22 -12.27
N ILE A 327 17.56 7.06 -11.34
CA ILE A 327 17.81 7.11 -9.89
C ILE A 327 18.73 5.96 -9.47
N CYS A 328 18.41 4.72 -9.86
CA CYS A 328 19.20 3.55 -9.50
C CYS A 328 20.63 3.63 -10.07
N ASP A 329 20.78 4.07 -11.31
CA ASP A 329 22.08 4.17 -11.98
C ASP A 329 22.96 5.31 -11.41
N THR A 330 22.34 6.40 -10.93
CA THR A 330 23.09 7.63 -10.57
C THR A 330 23.31 7.76 -9.07
N PHE A 331 22.32 7.42 -8.25
CA PHE A 331 22.32 7.77 -6.84
C PHE A 331 22.55 6.58 -5.91
N ILE A 332 22.36 5.33 -6.39
CA ILE A 332 22.53 4.17 -5.53
C ILE A 332 23.98 3.66 -5.61
N THR A 333 24.60 3.53 -4.45
CA THR A 333 25.89 2.84 -4.28
C THR A 333 25.76 1.74 -3.24
N LYS A 334 26.67 0.76 -3.27
CA LYS A 334 26.77 -0.30 -2.26
C LYS A 334 28.19 -0.30 -1.71
N ASP A 335 28.32 -0.45 -0.40
CA ASP A 335 29.61 -0.64 0.24
C ASP A 335 30.10 -2.11 0.11
N GLU A 336 31.26 -2.40 0.67
CA GLU A 336 31.87 -3.74 0.67
C GLU A 336 31.03 -4.80 1.41
N ASN A 337 30.16 -4.37 2.33
CA ASN A 337 29.25 -5.22 3.10
C ASN A 337 27.87 -5.37 2.40
N GLY A 338 27.69 -4.73 1.24
CA GLY A 338 26.45 -4.75 0.47
C GLY A 338 25.37 -3.79 0.98
N LEU A 339 25.64 -2.94 1.97
CA LEU A 339 24.72 -1.90 2.41
C LEU A 339 24.56 -0.84 1.32
N MET A 340 23.32 -0.53 1.00
CA MET A 340 22.97 0.49 0.01
C MET A 340 23.07 1.89 0.60
N SER A 341 23.48 2.85 -0.23
CA SER A 341 23.41 4.26 0.09
C SER A 341 22.70 5.03 -1.01
N LEU A 342 21.85 5.97 -0.62
CA LEU A 342 21.23 6.94 -1.51
C LEU A 342 22.03 8.25 -1.44
N ASN A 343 22.68 8.62 -2.52
CA ASN A 343 23.42 9.86 -2.68
C ASN A 343 22.55 10.94 -3.33
N GLY A 344 23.03 12.18 -3.36
CA GLY A 344 22.41 13.23 -4.17
C GLY A 344 21.15 13.88 -3.60
N THR A 345 20.88 13.73 -2.29
CA THR A 345 19.76 14.40 -1.62
C THR A 345 20.20 15.74 -1.03
N VAL A 346 19.52 16.84 -1.39
CA VAL A 346 19.74 18.12 -0.71
C VAL A 346 19.24 18.04 0.74
N SER A 347 20.04 18.51 1.69
CA SER A 347 19.73 18.33 3.12
C SER A 347 18.44 19.05 3.52
N VAL A 348 18.35 20.36 3.26
CA VAL A 348 17.16 21.15 3.57
C VAL A 348 17.14 22.41 2.71
N SER A 349 15.96 22.82 2.24
CA SER A 349 15.71 24.14 1.71
C SER A 349 14.42 24.69 2.31
N GLY A 350 14.26 26.02 2.30
CA GLY A 350 13.09 26.67 2.85
C GLY A 350 13.06 28.14 2.46
N LEU A 351 12.13 28.89 3.04
CA LEU A 351 11.91 30.31 2.76
C LEU A 351 11.95 31.11 4.06
N GLY A 352 12.54 32.32 4.03
CA GLY A 352 12.66 33.18 5.22
C GLY A 352 13.54 32.58 6.32
N GLY A 353 13.30 32.97 7.57
CA GLY A 353 14.06 32.47 8.73
C GLY A 353 15.37 33.23 8.99
N ASN A 354 16.21 32.63 9.84
CA ASN A 354 17.53 33.19 10.18
C ASN A 354 18.56 32.05 10.22
N PRO A 355 19.59 32.02 9.36
CA PRO A 355 19.85 33.00 8.30
C PRO A 355 18.71 33.05 7.27
N TYR A 356 18.55 34.23 6.64
CA TYR A 356 17.46 34.45 5.70
C TYR A 356 17.62 33.65 4.40
N ARG A 357 16.59 32.94 4.02
CA ARG A 357 16.49 32.09 2.82
C ARG A 357 15.58 32.81 1.83
N ASP A 358 16.18 33.40 0.82
CA ASP A 358 15.50 34.26 -0.14
C ASP A 358 14.81 33.53 -1.29
N GLY A 359 14.96 32.21 -1.38
CA GLY A 359 14.41 31.39 -2.44
C GLY A 359 15.01 31.66 -3.82
N SER A 360 16.14 32.38 -3.90
CA SER A 360 16.86 32.62 -5.16
C SER A 360 17.48 31.32 -5.71
N TYR A 361 17.88 31.34 -6.98
CA TYR A 361 18.61 30.24 -7.58
C TYR A 361 19.89 29.94 -6.82
N GLU A 362 20.64 30.99 -6.51
CA GLU A 362 21.91 30.91 -5.79
C GLU A 362 21.74 30.39 -4.36
N TYR A 363 20.60 30.66 -3.72
CA TYR A 363 20.27 30.12 -2.41
C TYR A 363 20.11 28.60 -2.47
N TYR A 364 19.30 28.07 -3.38
CA TYR A 364 19.05 26.62 -3.48
C TYR A 364 20.35 25.85 -3.75
N LEU A 365 21.24 26.40 -4.58
CA LEU A 365 22.50 25.74 -4.92
C LEU A 365 23.56 25.74 -3.79
N ARG A 366 23.39 26.56 -2.76
CA ARG A 366 24.29 26.60 -1.60
C ARG A 366 23.97 25.57 -0.54
N GLU A 367 22.77 24.99 -0.58
CA GLU A 367 22.37 23.96 0.36
C GLU A 367 23.15 22.66 0.13
N LYS A 368 23.50 22.01 1.25
CA LYS A 368 24.35 20.82 1.20
C LYS A 368 23.64 19.63 0.56
N VAL A 369 24.30 18.95 -0.36
CA VAL A 369 23.92 17.65 -0.86
C VAL A 369 24.58 16.58 0.00
N VAL A 370 23.80 15.62 0.47
CA VAL A 370 24.20 14.61 1.46
C VAL A 370 23.82 13.19 1.01
N THR A 371 24.42 12.21 1.67
CA THR A 371 24.11 10.79 1.50
C THR A 371 23.22 10.32 2.65
N ASN A 372 22.30 9.42 2.36
CA ASN A 372 21.42 8.76 3.33
C ASN A 372 20.57 9.74 4.16
N ASP A 373 20.07 10.80 3.55
CA ASP A 373 19.06 11.66 4.17
C ASP A 373 17.69 10.94 4.25
N LEU A 374 17.06 10.94 5.41
CA LEU A 374 15.81 10.21 5.66
C LEU A 374 14.66 10.60 4.72
N LYS A 375 14.61 11.86 4.28
CA LYS A 375 13.60 12.34 3.32
C LYS A 375 13.76 11.66 1.96
N GLY A 376 15.00 11.54 1.48
CA GLY A 376 15.32 10.82 0.26
C GLY A 376 15.11 9.33 0.39
N ILE A 377 15.61 8.73 1.48
CA ILE A 377 15.47 7.29 1.77
C ILE A 377 14.00 6.87 1.81
N GLY A 378 13.16 7.58 2.58
CA GLY A 378 11.74 7.24 2.70
C GLY A 378 11.02 7.32 1.35
N ALA A 379 11.27 8.39 0.57
CA ALA A 379 10.71 8.52 -0.78
C ALA A 379 11.24 7.43 -1.74
N PHE A 380 12.53 7.03 -1.61
CA PHE A 380 13.11 5.96 -2.39
C PHE A 380 12.45 4.60 -2.12
N ILE A 381 12.23 4.24 -0.85
CA ILE A 381 11.56 2.99 -0.47
C ILE A 381 10.12 2.96 -1.00
N GLN A 382 9.36 4.05 -0.83
CA GLN A 382 8.00 4.16 -1.36
C GLN A 382 7.98 4.04 -2.90
N MET A 383 8.92 4.69 -3.59
CA MET A 383 9.09 4.55 -5.04
C MET A 383 9.37 3.09 -5.43
N CYS A 384 10.26 2.40 -4.72
CA CYS A 384 10.57 1.00 -4.99
C CYS A 384 9.35 0.10 -4.82
N SER A 385 8.52 0.32 -3.78
CA SER A 385 7.27 -0.42 -3.56
C SER A 385 6.28 -0.30 -4.73
N GLU A 386 6.34 0.78 -5.50
CA GLU A 386 5.53 0.92 -6.72
C GLU A 386 6.22 0.31 -7.95
N MET A 387 7.50 0.58 -8.14
CA MET A 387 8.21 0.27 -9.39
C MET A 387 8.64 -1.19 -9.49
N GLU A 388 9.12 -1.79 -8.40
CA GLU A 388 9.59 -3.18 -8.38
C GLU A 388 8.45 -4.19 -8.53
N LEU A 389 7.22 -3.81 -8.17
CA LEU A 389 6.04 -4.65 -8.32
C LEU A 389 5.39 -4.57 -9.72
N LEU A 390 5.83 -3.67 -10.61
CA LEU A 390 5.23 -3.53 -11.94
C LEU A 390 5.19 -4.83 -12.75
N PRO A 391 6.25 -5.65 -12.82
CA PRO A 391 6.21 -6.94 -13.53
C PRO A 391 5.21 -7.93 -12.89
N THR A 392 5.21 -7.99 -11.55
CA THR A 392 4.31 -8.86 -10.78
C THR A 392 2.85 -8.52 -11.00
N ARG A 393 2.52 -7.22 -11.02
CA ARG A 393 1.16 -6.71 -11.26
C ARG A 393 0.62 -7.05 -12.66
N GLN A 394 1.45 -7.38 -13.64
CA GLN A 394 0.96 -7.79 -14.95
C GLN A 394 0.27 -9.17 -14.94
N LEU A 395 0.57 -10.04 -13.96
CA LEU A 395 0.04 -11.40 -13.91
C LEU A 395 -1.49 -11.45 -13.76
N GLY A 396 -2.05 -10.63 -12.89
CA GLY A 396 -3.49 -10.55 -12.63
C GLY A 396 -4.19 -9.34 -13.23
N LYS A 397 -3.50 -8.58 -14.08
CA LYS A 397 -4.07 -7.37 -14.69
C LYS A 397 -5.39 -7.65 -15.41
N GLY A 398 -6.42 -6.87 -15.08
CA GLY A 398 -7.77 -7.02 -15.62
C GLY A 398 -8.56 -8.18 -15.03
N ARG A 399 -8.08 -8.83 -13.97
CA ARG A 399 -8.80 -9.82 -13.17
C ARG A 399 -9.43 -9.16 -11.95
N THR A 400 -10.58 -9.70 -11.55
CA THR A 400 -11.33 -9.23 -10.37
C THR A 400 -11.63 -10.40 -9.45
N ILE A 401 -11.35 -10.23 -8.16
CA ILE A 401 -11.87 -11.10 -7.09
C ILE A 401 -12.99 -10.37 -6.33
N LEU A 402 -14.11 -11.05 -6.16
CA LEU A 402 -15.25 -10.62 -5.38
C LEU A 402 -15.28 -11.41 -4.06
N LEU A 403 -15.16 -10.73 -2.94
CA LEU A 403 -15.35 -11.33 -1.62
C LEU A 403 -16.81 -11.24 -1.25
N ASP A 404 -17.37 -12.33 -0.76
CA ASP A 404 -18.72 -12.33 -0.18
C ASP A 404 -18.72 -11.68 1.22
N GLY A 405 -19.52 -10.69 1.41
CA GLY A 405 -19.81 -10.03 2.68
C GLY A 405 -21.32 -10.04 2.95
N TYR A 406 -22.05 -10.97 2.32
CA TYR A 406 -23.47 -11.17 2.55
C TYR A 406 -23.75 -12.40 3.42
N PHE A 407 -23.07 -13.50 3.15
CA PHE A 407 -23.19 -14.72 3.95
C PHE A 407 -22.39 -14.62 5.24
N ASN A 408 -21.24 -13.95 5.21
CA ASN A 408 -20.51 -13.50 6.39
C ASN A 408 -20.77 -11.99 6.53
N HIS A 409 -21.56 -11.59 7.53
CA HIS A 409 -21.96 -10.18 7.74
C HIS A 409 -22.02 -9.81 9.22
N GLU A 410 -21.18 -10.42 10.02
CA GLU A 410 -21.03 -10.04 11.40
C GLU A 410 -20.81 -8.53 11.56
N THR A 411 -21.30 -7.98 12.65
CA THR A 411 -21.18 -6.55 12.94
C THR A 411 -20.62 -6.30 14.32
N LYS A 412 -19.85 -5.21 14.44
CA LYS A 412 -19.39 -4.68 15.73
C LYS A 412 -19.65 -3.19 15.81
N THR A 413 -19.63 -2.65 17.01
CA THR A 413 -19.60 -1.20 17.21
C THR A 413 -18.18 -0.70 16.94
N ASP A 414 -18.04 0.24 16.02
CA ASP A 414 -16.78 0.92 15.77
C ASP A 414 -16.41 1.77 17.01
N PRO A 415 -15.23 1.59 17.62
CA PRO A 415 -14.86 2.29 18.84
C PRO A 415 -14.60 3.80 18.62
N ILE A 416 -14.39 4.23 17.39
CA ILE A 416 -14.12 5.63 17.04
C ILE A 416 -15.41 6.39 16.77
N THR A 417 -16.27 5.83 15.91
CA THR A 417 -17.50 6.51 15.44
C THR A 417 -18.74 6.16 16.23
N GLY A 418 -18.75 5.01 16.90
CA GLY A 418 -19.94 4.44 17.54
C GLY A 418 -20.92 3.79 16.55
N ASP A 419 -20.59 3.79 15.25
CA ASP A 419 -21.44 3.18 14.23
C ASP A 419 -21.38 1.65 14.28
N THR A 420 -22.44 0.99 13.80
CA THR A 420 -22.40 -0.44 13.54
C THR A 420 -21.70 -0.68 12.21
N VAL A 421 -20.57 -1.38 12.23
CA VAL A 421 -19.78 -1.69 11.04
C VAL A 421 -19.64 -3.19 10.86
N GLN A 422 -19.54 -3.64 9.61
CA GLN A 422 -19.21 -5.03 9.30
C GLN A 422 -17.76 -5.29 9.68
N TYR A 423 -17.50 -6.47 10.21
CA TYR A 423 -16.15 -6.93 10.53
C TYR A 423 -16.02 -8.42 10.20
N HIS A 424 -14.87 -9.03 10.50
CA HIS A 424 -14.51 -10.42 10.28
C HIS A 424 -14.33 -10.75 8.79
N TYR A 425 -13.09 -11.07 8.42
CA TYR A 425 -12.66 -11.50 7.07
C TYR A 425 -13.00 -10.53 5.93
N ILE A 426 -13.07 -9.24 6.16
CA ILE A 426 -13.30 -8.24 5.10
C ILE A 426 -12.02 -7.52 4.66
N TRP A 427 -12.01 -7.04 3.38
CA TRP A 427 -10.85 -6.43 2.74
C TRP A 427 -10.28 -5.18 3.44
N LYS A 428 -11.10 -4.40 4.14
CA LYS A 428 -10.68 -3.15 4.79
C LYS A 428 -10.21 -3.33 6.22
N GLU A 429 -10.46 -4.48 6.81
CA GLU A 429 -10.16 -4.73 8.21
C GLU A 429 -8.67 -5.04 8.39
N GLU A 430 -8.00 -4.19 9.17
CA GLU A 430 -6.58 -4.33 9.51
C GLU A 430 -6.36 -5.09 10.84
N ASP A 431 -7.42 -5.38 11.60
CA ASP A 431 -7.39 -6.23 12.78
C ASP A 431 -6.91 -7.65 12.46
N ASN A 432 -6.62 -8.43 13.51
CA ASN A 432 -6.07 -9.80 13.39
C ASN A 432 -6.90 -10.71 12.48
N ASN A 433 -8.22 -10.63 12.55
CA ASN A 433 -9.16 -11.46 11.79
C ASN A 433 -9.63 -10.82 10.46
N GLY A 434 -9.02 -9.70 10.05
CA GLY A 434 -9.31 -9.09 8.76
C GLY A 434 -8.55 -9.73 7.59
N PHE A 435 -8.91 -9.33 6.38
CA PHE A 435 -8.28 -9.79 5.13
C PHE A 435 -7.49 -8.70 4.40
N SER A 436 -7.09 -7.63 5.09
CA SER A 436 -6.32 -6.56 4.44
C SER A 436 -4.95 -7.04 3.90
N MET A 437 -4.28 -7.97 4.59
CA MET A 437 -3.04 -8.56 4.09
C MET A 437 -3.28 -9.46 2.87
N LEU A 438 -4.33 -10.28 2.87
CA LEU A 438 -4.70 -11.08 1.71
C LEU A 438 -5.09 -10.19 0.51
N LYS A 439 -5.82 -9.09 0.75
CA LYS A 439 -6.07 -8.05 -0.25
C LYS A 439 -4.77 -7.54 -0.86
N ASN A 440 -3.77 -7.23 -0.01
CA ASN A 440 -2.47 -6.74 -0.48
C ASN A 440 -1.76 -7.79 -1.36
N VAL A 441 -1.89 -9.09 -1.06
CA VAL A 441 -1.36 -10.16 -1.93
C VAL A 441 -2.06 -10.14 -3.29
N PHE A 442 -3.40 -10.07 -3.35
CA PHE A 442 -4.12 -9.97 -4.63
C PHE A 442 -3.71 -8.74 -5.43
N THR A 443 -3.64 -7.56 -4.79
CA THR A 443 -3.26 -6.31 -5.46
C THR A 443 -1.80 -6.27 -5.86
N LYS A 444 -0.90 -6.91 -5.13
CA LYS A 444 0.50 -7.15 -5.51
C LYS A 444 0.61 -7.85 -6.86
N TYR A 445 -0.29 -8.79 -7.13
CA TYR A 445 -0.37 -9.50 -8.40
C TYR A 445 -1.28 -8.82 -9.44
N GLY A 446 -1.81 -7.63 -9.16
CA GLY A 446 -2.59 -6.81 -10.09
C GLY A 446 -4.06 -7.21 -10.21
N VAL A 447 -4.59 -7.98 -9.26
CA VAL A 447 -6.00 -8.35 -9.19
C VAL A 447 -6.79 -7.24 -8.49
N GLU A 448 -7.90 -6.82 -9.09
CA GLU A 448 -8.86 -5.90 -8.46
C GLU A 448 -9.69 -6.63 -7.40
N THR A 449 -9.85 -6.04 -6.23
CA THR A 449 -10.62 -6.62 -5.11
C THR A 449 -11.93 -5.86 -4.90
N LYS A 450 -13.05 -6.60 -4.81
CA LYS A 450 -14.40 -6.06 -4.56
C LYS A 450 -15.07 -6.79 -3.40
N LEU A 451 -16.03 -6.14 -2.76
CA LEU A 451 -16.87 -6.69 -1.70
C LEU A 451 -18.33 -6.72 -2.17
N LEU A 452 -19.02 -7.84 -1.96
CA LEU A 452 -20.44 -8.03 -2.23
C LEU A 452 -21.21 -8.04 -0.90
N THR A 453 -22.08 -7.07 -0.67
CA THR A 453 -22.86 -6.93 0.57
C THR A 453 -24.35 -7.25 0.42
N TYR A 454 -24.71 -7.89 -0.69
CA TYR A 454 -26.08 -8.31 -0.98
C TYR A 454 -26.08 -9.70 -1.62
N ALA A 455 -27.24 -10.36 -1.64
CA ALA A 455 -27.40 -11.70 -2.18
C ALA A 455 -26.84 -11.82 -3.61
N VAL A 456 -25.98 -12.82 -3.86
CA VAL A 456 -25.32 -13.01 -5.14
C VAL A 456 -26.35 -13.26 -6.26
N THR A 457 -26.16 -12.56 -7.37
CA THR A 457 -27.01 -12.63 -8.57
C THR A 457 -26.14 -12.87 -9.81
N PRO A 458 -26.71 -13.30 -10.96
CA PRO A 458 -25.94 -13.39 -12.20
C PRO A 458 -25.30 -12.07 -12.63
N SER A 459 -25.96 -10.94 -12.32
CA SER A 459 -25.42 -9.61 -12.61
C SER A 459 -24.22 -9.23 -11.71
N ALA A 460 -24.23 -9.66 -10.44
CA ALA A 460 -23.11 -9.43 -9.52
C ALA A 460 -21.85 -10.17 -9.97
N LEU A 461 -21.98 -11.34 -10.58
CA LEU A 461 -20.86 -12.15 -11.07
C LEU A 461 -20.42 -11.78 -12.50
N LYS A 462 -21.10 -10.85 -13.15
CA LYS A 462 -20.70 -10.41 -14.50
C LYS A 462 -19.37 -9.67 -14.48
N GLY A 463 -18.38 -10.20 -15.20
CA GLY A 463 -17.02 -9.62 -15.25
C GLY A 463 -16.16 -9.97 -14.05
N VAL A 464 -16.66 -10.74 -13.09
CA VAL A 464 -15.89 -11.29 -11.97
C VAL A 464 -15.17 -12.57 -12.43
N ASP A 465 -13.89 -12.70 -12.09
CA ASP A 465 -13.06 -13.87 -12.42
C ASP A 465 -12.99 -14.87 -11.26
N MET A 466 -12.93 -14.35 -10.04
CA MET A 466 -12.84 -15.14 -8.80
C MET A 466 -13.91 -14.68 -7.81
N TYR A 467 -14.59 -15.62 -7.16
CA TYR A 467 -15.56 -15.35 -6.09
C TYR A 467 -15.19 -16.13 -4.85
N MET A 468 -15.12 -15.47 -3.71
CA MET A 468 -14.67 -16.04 -2.44
C MET A 468 -15.79 -15.95 -1.42
N ILE A 469 -16.21 -17.09 -0.89
CA ILE A 469 -17.14 -17.22 0.23
C ILE A 469 -16.32 -17.73 1.42
N VAL A 470 -16.42 -17.02 2.53
CA VAL A 470 -15.66 -17.31 3.74
C VAL A 470 -16.63 -17.37 4.90
N ASP A 471 -16.56 -18.44 5.69
CA ASP A 471 -17.16 -18.54 7.00
C ASP A 471 -18.63 -18.01 7.06
N PRO A 472 -19.57 -18.65 6.33
CA PRO A 472 -20.98 -18.21 6.39
C PRO A 472 -21.54 -18.23 7.81
N ASP A 473 -22.08 -17.10 8.25
CA ASP A 473 -22.61 -16.90 9.60
C ASP A 473 -23.75 -17.85 9.95
N TRP A 474 -23.83 -18.18 11.22
CA TRP A 474 -24.96 -18.89 11.79
C TRP A 474 -25.58 -18.12 12.97
N ILE A 475 -26.66 -18.68 13.54
CA ILE A 475 -27.51 -17.99 14.54
C ILE A 475 -26.76 -17.56 15.82
N LYS A 476 -25.60 -18.13 16.11
CA LYS A 476 -24.81 -17.72 17.29
C LYS A 476 -23.90 -16.51 17.01
N GLU A 477 -23.54 -16.27 15.77
CA GLU A 477 -22.66 -15.18 15.33
C GLU A 477 -23.46 -13.98 14.88
N SER A 478 -24.53 -14.25 14.12
CA SER A 478 -25.46 -13.21 13.67
C SER A 478 -26.90 -13.58 14.07
N PRO A 479 -27.67 -12.66 14.71
CA PRO A 479 -29.06 -12.92 15.06
C PRO A 479 -29.98 -13.22 13.86
N HIS A 480 -29.58 -12.75 12.67
CA HIS A 480 -30.31 -12.91 11.41
C HIS A 480 -29.35 -13.33 10.29
N PRO A 481 -28.82 -14.55 10.30
CA PRO A 481 -27.86 -14.98 9.29
C PRO A 481 -28.48 -15.09 7.91
N ASN A 482 -27.71 -14.77 6.90
CA ASN A 482 -28.11 -14.95 5.50
C ASN A 482 -27.69 -16.35 5.01
N TYR A 483 -28.65 -17.26 4.87
CA TYR A 483 -28.35 -18.61 4.39
C TYR A 483 -28.25 -18.67 2.87
N ILE A 484 -27.40 -19.61 2.38
CA ILE A 484 -27.25 -19.87 0.94
C ILE A 484 -28.47 -20.64 0.43
N GLU A 485 -29.28 -20.01 -0.39
CA GLU A 485 -30.53 -20.57 -0.90
C GLU A 485 -30.37 -21.25 -2.30
N PRO A 486 -31.32 -22.11 -2.73
CA PRO A 486 -31.26 -22.83 -4.01
C PRO A 486 -31.03 -21.94 -5.25
N ALA A 487 -31.57 -20.72 -5.27
CA ALA A 487 -31.40 -19.77 -6.37
C ALA A 487 -29.94 -19.31 -6.49
N GLN A 488 -29.30 -19.03 -5.36
CA GLN A 488 -27.90 -18.61 -5.27
C GLN A 488 -26.96 -19.79 -5.62
N ILE A 489 -27.27 -21.01 -5.12
CA ILE A 489 -26.56 -22.23 -5.48
C ILE A 489 -26.56 -22.41 -7.01
N THR A 490 -27.74 -22.27 -7.64
CA THR A 490 -27.86 -22.38 -9.10
C THR A 490 -27.05 -21.33 -9.84
N THR A 491 -27.07 -20.10 -9.35
CA THR A 491 -26.32 -18.96 -9.90
C THR A 491 -24.82 -19.22 -9.85
N ILE A 492 -24.29 -19.58 -8.68
CA ILE A 492 -22.87 -19.86 -8.46
C ILE A 492 -22.43 -21.07 -9.27
N TYR A 493 -23.20 -22.17 -9.26
CA TYR A 493 -22.88 -23.36 -10.01
C TYR A 493 -22.74 -23.09 -11.53
N ASN A 494 -23.72 -22.38 -12.10
CA ASN A 494 -23.71 -22.04 -13.53
C ASN A 494 -22.55 -21.09 -13.88
N TRP A 495 -22.21 -20.16 -13.01
CA TRP A 495 -21.09 -19.26 -13.19
C TRP A 495 -19.74 -20.02 -13.15
N VAL A 496 -19.55 -20.93 -12.17
CA VAL A 496 -18.37 -21.81 -12.12
C VAL A 496 -18.30 -22.68 -13.38
N LYS A 497 -19.41 -23.34 -13.77
CA LYS A 497 -19.47 -24.17 -14.97
C LYS A 497 -19.07 -23.40 -16.23
N GLY A 498 -19.35 -22.10 -16.27
CA GLY A 498 -19.00 -21.19 -17.34
C GLY A 498 -17.54 -20.76 -17.39
N GLY A 499 -16.76 -20.99 -16.31
CA GLY A 499 -15.34 -20.65 -16.23
C GLY A 499 -14.92 -19.83 -15.02
N GLY A 500 -15.84 -19.54 -14.10
CA GLY A 500 -15.54 -18.85 -12.86
C GLY A 500 -14.67 -19.66 -11.90
N VAL A 501 -13.89 -18.99 -11.06
CA VAL A 501 -13.05 -19.61 -10.02
C VAL A 501 -13.66 -19.29 -8.66
N LEU A 502 -14.15 -20.35 -7.98
CA LEU A 502 -14.80 -20.24 -6.68
C LEU A 502 -13.84 -20.66 -5.56
N LEU A 503 -13.77 -19.85 -4.51
CA LEU A 503 -13.06 -20.17 -3.26
C LEU A 503 -14.10 -20.39 -2.17
N LEU A 504 -14.02 -21.54 -1.48
CA LEU A 504 -14.86 -21.88 -0.34
C LEU A 504 -13.96 -22.08 0.88
N PHE A 505 -13.98 -21.13 1.79
CA PHE A 505 -13.26 -21.19 3.05
C PHE A 505 -14.29 -21.44 4.15
N GLY A 506 -14.22 -22.65 4.74
CA GLY A 506 -15.04 -23.00 5.89
C GLY A 506 -14.48 -22.46 7.18
N ASN A 507 -14.95 -23.03 8.27
CA ASN A 507 -14.42 -22.88 9.61
C ASN A 507 -14.67 -24.18 10.38
N ASP A 508 -14.24 -24.30 11.65
CA ASP A 508 -14.48 -25.50 12.43
C ASP A 508 -15.91 -25.57 13.00
N SER A 509 -16.25 -26.71 13.56
CA SER A 509 -17.59 -26.96 14.17
C SER A 509 -17.89 -25.95 15.26
N GLY A 510 -19.01 -25.24 15.08
CA GLY A 510 -19.51 -24.22 15.99
C GLY A 510 -19.23 -22.79 15.58
N ASN A 511 -18.48 -22.60 14.48
CA ASN A 511 -18.07 -21.30 13.95
C ASN A 511 -18.47 -21.07 12.48
N VAL A 512 -19.25 -21.96 11.87
CA VAL A 512 -19.73 -21.82 10.48
C VAL A 512 -21.09 -22.50 10.28
N GLU A 513 -21.91 -21.98 9.39
CA GLU A 513 -23.18 -22.58 8.99
C GLU A 513 -22.97 -23.69 7.93
N PHE A 514 -22.84 -24.94 8.35
CA PHE A 514 -22.58 -26.07 7.46
C PHE A 514 -23.76 -26.50 6.59
N LYS A 515 -24.99 -26.40 7.09
CA LYS A 515 -26.14 -27.03 6.44
C LYS A 515 -26.39 -26.49 5.03
N HIS A 516 -26.45 -25.18 4.86
CA HIS A 516 -26.70 -24.56 3.56
C HIS A 516 -25.37 -24.42 2.78
N PHE A 517 -24.25 -24.17 3.47
CA PHE A 517 -22.94 -24.14 2.85
C PHE A 517 -22.61 -25.48 2.16
N ASN A 518 -22.90 -26.61 2.81
CA ASN A 518 -22.73 -27.93 2.23
C ASN A 518 -23.69 -28.24 1.06
N GLN A 519 -24.85 -27.59 0.97
CA GLN A 519 -25.71 -27.72 -0.22
C GLN A 519 -25.05 -27.08 -1.46
N LEU A 520 -24.31 -25.99 -1.28
CA LEU A 520 -23.50 -25.39 -2.35
C LEU A 520 -22.29 -26.27 -2.68
N SER A 521 -21.45 -26.59 -1.70
CA SER A 521 -20.18 -27.30 -1.90
C SER A 521 -20.39 -28.71 -2.48
N ALA A 522 -21.50 -29.39 -2.13
CA ALA A 522 -21.87 -30.68 -2.67
C ALA A 522 -22.07 -30.68 -4.20
N LYS A 523 -22.45 -29.52 -4.81
CA LYS A 523 -22.55 -29.42 -6.29
C LYS A 523 -21.20 -29.61 -6.98
N PHE A 524 -20.14 -29.45 -6.23
CA PHE A 524 -18.76 -29.58 -6.69
C PHE A 524 -18.07 -30.85 -6.19
N GLY A 525 -18.80 -31.76 -5.54
CA GLY A 525 -18.26 -33.00 -4.96
C GLY A 525 -17.50 -32.77 -3.64
N ILE A 526 -17.80 -31.71 -2.91
CA ILE A 526 -17.13 -31.32 -1.67
C ILE A 526 -18.15 -31.27 -0.54
N GLN A 527 -17.79 -31.76 0.63
CA GLN A 527 -18.56 -31.63 1.86
C GLN A 527 -17.62 -31.28 3.00
N PHE A 528 -17.91 -30.22 3.72
CA PHE A 528 -17.25 -29.87 4.98
C PHE A 528 -17.82 -30.75 6.09
N ASN A 529 -16.95 -31.38 6.88
CA ASN A 529 -17.35 -32.15 8.06
C ASN A 529 -17.62 -31.21 9.24
N GLU A 530 -18.60 -31.56 10.07
CA GLU A 530 -18.88 -30.80 11.30
C GLU A 530 -17.93 -31.24 12.42
N ASP A 531 -16.63 -31.04 12.20
CA ASP A 531 -15.56 -31.40 13.13
C ASP A 531 -14.64 -30.20 13.42
N SER A 532 -13.67 -30.38 14.32
CA SER A 532 -12.66 -29.40 14.65
C SER A 532 -11.32 -30.11 14.83
N ARG A 533 -10.45 -29.94 13.87
CA ARG A 533 -9.10 -30.51 13.88
C ARG A 533 -8.08 -29.43 14.22
N ASN A 534 -6.94 -29.85 14.77
CA ASN A 534 -5.78 -28.99 15.08
C ASN A 534 -6.11 -27.83 16.02
N ARG A 535 -6.74 -28.12 17.15
CA ARG A 535 -6.94 -27.13 18.22
C ARG A 535 -5.62 -26.76 18.87
N VAL A 536 -5.12 -25.60 18.50
CA VAL A 536 -3.86 -25.05 19.00
C VAL A 536 -4.08 -24.34 20.35
N LYS A 537 -3.25 -24.65 21.34
CA LYS A 537 -3.24 -23.96 22.64
C LYS A 537 -1.99 -23.12 22.78
N GLY A 538 -2.18 -21.81 23.01
CA GLY A 538 -1.07 -20.86 23.18
C GLY A 538 -0.17 -20.80 21.94
N THR A 539 1.12 -21.05 22.13
CA THR A 539 2.15 -21.00 21.07
C THR A 539 2.55 -22.39 20.55
N ASN A 540 1.76 -23.43 20.79
CA ASN A 540 2.05 -24.77 20.28
C ASN A 540 1.68 -24.88 18.79
N PHE A 541 2.38 -24.10 17.95
CA PHE A 541 2.12 -24.01 16.52
C PHE A 541 2.31 -25.32 15.76
N GLU A 542 3.08 -26.26 16.30
CA GLU A 542 3.31 -27.58 15.67
C GLU A 542 1.99 -28.31 15.41
N VAL A 543 1.00 -28.18 16.29
CA VAL A 543 -0.32 -28.82 16.15
C VAL A 543 -1.07 -28.35 14.89
N GLY A 544 -0.86 -27.10 14.47
CA GLY A 544 -1.47 -26.53 13.26
C GLY A 544 -0.55 -26.54 12.04
N THR A 545 0.64 -27.13 12.14
CA THR A 545 1.64 -27.13 11.05
C THR A 545 1.40 -28.25 10.06
N PHE A 546 1.37 -27.90 8.77
CA PHE A 546 1.32 -28.84 7.66
C PHE A 546 2.59 -28.73 6.82
N ASN A 547 3.21 -29.88 6.52
CA ASN A 547 4.35 -29.95 5.63
C ASN A 547 3.87 -30.03 4.18
N ILE A 548 4.39 -29.17 3.34
CA ILE A 548 4.07 -29.14 1.91
C ILE A 548 5.06 -30.06 1.16
N GLN A 549 4.51 -30.92 0.32
CA GLN A 549 5.31 -31.86 -0.46
C GLN A 549 6.10 -31.14 -1.56
N PRO A 550 7.33 -31.56 -1.85
CA PRO A 550 8.04 -31.10 -3.05
C PRO A 550 7.18 -31.33 -4.29
N ASN A 551 7.09 -30.34 -5.17
CA ASN A 551 6.26 -30.37 -6.39
C ASN A 551 4.73 -30.26 -6.14
N ASP A 552 4.30 -29.72 -5.01
CA ASP A 552 2.89 -29.38 -4.81
C ASP A 552 2.38 -28.52 -5.99
N PRO A 553 1.20 -28.82 -6.54
CA PRO A 553 0.70 -28.10 -7.72
C PRO A 553 0.34 -26.64 -7.44
N ILE A 554 0.05 -26.29 -6.19
CA ILE A 554 -0.33 -24.94 -5.73
C ILE A 554 0.82 -24.28 -4.99
N PHE A 555 1.29 -24.88 -3.91
CA PHE A 555 2.26 -24.34 -2.97
C PHE A 555 3.69 -24.69 -3.35
N LYS A 556 4.28 -23.91 -4.26
CA LYS A 556 5.57 -24.20 -4.89
C LYS A 556 6.77 -23.63 -4.17
N SER A 557 6.57 -22.53 -3.45
CA SER A 557 7.66 -21.76 -2.83
C SER A 557 7.81 -22.00 -1.33
N VAL A 558 6.91 -22.80 -0.74
CA VAL A 558 6.83 -22.99 0.72
C VAL A 558 7.07 -24.44 1.13
N LYS A 559 7.55 -24.63 2.35
CA LYS A 559 7.79 -25.95 2.96
C LYS A 559 6.79 -26.27 4.05
N LYS A 560 6.33 -25.27 4.78
CA LYS A 560 5.42 -25.41 5.91
C LYS A 560 4.38 -24.31 5.90
N ILE A 561 3.13 -24.66 6.17
CA ILE A 561 2.04 -23.73 6.38
C ILE A 561 1.37 -24.02 7.73
N TYR A 562 0.64 -23.02 8.23
CA TYR A 562 -0.08 -23.12 9.48
C TYR A 562 -1.56 -22.93 9.27
N ILE A 563 -2.37 -23.88 9.73
CA ILE A 563 -3.84 -23.84 9.76
C ILE A 563 -4.29 -24.47 11.06
N LYS A 564 -5.13 -23.78 11.82
CA LYS A 564 -5.66 -24.28 13.09
C LYS A 564 -7.18 -24.40 13.04
N GLU A 565 -7.72 -25.22 13.96
CA GLU A 565 -9.16 -25.24 14.26
C GLU A 565 -10.02 -25.34 12.99
N LEU A 566 -9.66 -26.29 12.10
CA LEU A 566 -10.29 -26.46 10.79
C LEU A 566 -11.31 -27.59 10.77
N SER A 567 -12.31 -27.51 9.90
CA SER A 567 -13.12 -28.65 9.48
C SER A 567 -12.40 -29.47 8.42
N THR A 568 -12.46 -30.82 8.54
CA THR A 568 -11.96 -31.70 7.50
C THR A 568 -12.95 -31.79 6.33
N LEU A 569 -12.50 -32.30 5.20
CA LEU A 569 -13.30 -32.39 3.97
C LEU A 569 -13.58 -33.83 3.60
N ARG A 570 -14.83 -34.14 3.19
CA ARG A 570 -15.18 -35.35 2.45
C ARG A 570 -15.35 -34.98 0.98
N ILE A 571 -14.73 -35.76 0.10
CA ILE A 571 -14.74 -35.45 -1.32
C ILE A 571 -15.21 -36.65 -2.16
N GLN A 572 -15.79 -36.34 -3.30
CA GLN A 572 -16.12 -37.31 -4.36
C GLN A 572 -15.88 -36.65 -5.72
N PRO A 573 -15.68 -37.44 -6.80
CA PRO A 573 -15.50 -36.85 -8.12
C PRO A 573 -16.60 -35.82 -8.45
N PRO A 574 -16.26 -34.66 -9.05
CA PRO A 574 -14.97 -34.33 -9.68
C PRO A 574 -13.91 -33.71 -8.74
N ALA A 575 -14.15 -33.64 -7.42
CA ALA A 575 -13.18 -33.12 -6.46
C ALA A 575 -12.02 -34.12 -6.22
N TYR A 576 -10.83 -33.57 -5.99
CA TYR A 576 -9.63 -34.30 -5.60
C TYR A 576 -8.84 -33.56 -4.52
N ALA A 577 -8.17 -34.34 -3.67
CA ALA A 577 -7.40 -33.78 -2.56
C ALA A 577 -6.12 -33.09 -3.07
N VAL A 578 -5.80 -31.94 -2.49
CA VAL A 578 -4.54 -31.19 -2.68
C VAL A 578 -3.64 -31.36 -1.46
N LEU A 579 -4.19 -31.17 -0.27
CA LEU A 579 -3.48 -31.37 0.99
C LEU A 579 -4.22 -32.42 1.82
N THR A 580 -3.49 -33.42 2.28
CA THR A 580 -4.00 -34.46 3.18
C THR A 580 -3.05 -34.69 4.34
N GLU A 581 -3.58 -35.04 5.50
CA GLU A 581 -2.77 -35.42 6.65
C GLU A 581 -3.51 -36.46 7.52
N GLY A 582 -2.83 -37.52 7.90
CA GLY A 582 -3.41 -38.59 8.74
C GLY A 582 -4.64 -39.29 8.14
N GLY A 583 -4.83 -39.20 6.82
CA GLY A 583 -5.98 -39.74 6.12
C GLY A 583 -7.13 -38.73 5.89
N ASP A 584 -7.08 -37.57 6.52
CA ASP A 584 -8.05 -36.52 6.35
C ASP A 584 -7.69 -35.61 5.18
N VAL A 585 -8.69 -35.14 4.45
CA VAL A 585 -8.53 -34.09 3.42
C VAL A 585 -8.66 -32.72 4.06
N ILE A 586 -7.64 -31.89 3.87
CA ILE A 586 -7.52 -30.54 4.43
C ILE A 586 -7.87 -29.49 3.37
N MET A 587 -7.34 -29.69 2.15
CA MET A 587 -7.62 -28.82 1.00
C MET A 587 -7.98 -29.64 -0.21
N THR A 588 -8.88 -29.14 -1.04
CA THR A 588 -9.33 -29.81 -2.24
C THR A 588 -9.53 -28.85 -3.40
N VAL A 589 -9.42 -29.39 -4.60
CA VAL A 589 -9.79 -28.72 -5.85
C VAL A 589 -10.84 -29.54 -6.59
N SER A 590 -11.80 -28.87 -7.19
CA SER A 590 -12.80 -29.47 -8.06
C SER A 590 -12.83 -28.78 -9.43
N LYS A 591 -12.98 -29.53 -10.50
CA LYS A 591 -13.12 -29.02 -11.87
C LYS A 591 -14.52 -29.30 -12.38
N VAL A 592 -15.30 -28.27 -12.65
CA VAL A 592 -16.68 -28.35 -13.12
C VAL A 592 -16.87 -27.49 -14.37
N GLY A 593 -17.14 -28.13 -15.50
CA GLY A 593 -17.21 -27.46 -16.79
C GLY A 593 -15.86 -26.81 -17.15
N LYS A 594 -15.86 -25.50 -17.30
CA LYS A 594 -14.64 -24.71 -17.55
C LYS A 594 -14.04 -24.09 -16.27
N GLY A 595 -14.75 -24.18 -15.15
CA GLY A 595 -14.38 -23.50 -13.91
C GLY A 595 -13.64 -24.39 -12.91
N THR A 596 -13.21 -23.73 -11.85
CA THR A 596 -12.40 -24.34 -10.78
C THR A 596 -12.99 -23.95 -9.43
N VAL A 597 -13.02 -24.90 -8.49
CA VAL A 597 -13.33 -24.62 -7.09
C VAL A 597 -12.13 -25.02 -6.25
N PHE A 598 -11.70 -24.15 -5.35
CA PHE A 598 -10.74 -24.44 -4.29
C PHE A 598 -11.47 -24.40 -2.95
N ALA A 599 -11.27 -25.38 -2.08
CA ALA A 599 -11.88 -25.38 -0.76
C ALA A 599 -10.89 -25.79 0.33
N VAL A 600 -11.06 -25.17 1.50
CA VAL A 600 -10.30 -25.41 2.74
C VAL A 600 -11.21 -25.20 3.94
N GLY A 601 -10.99 -25.94 5.02
CA GLY A 601 -11.86 -25.95 6.20
C GLY A 601 -11.63 -24.84 7.22
N ASP A 602 -10.87 -23.79 6.87
CA ASP A 602 -10.55 -22.65 7.75
C ASP A 602 -10.25 -21.41 6.91
N PRO A 603 -10.56 -20.19 7.39
CA PRO A 603 -10.22 -18.94 6.70
C PRO A 603 -8.72 -18.65 6.59
N TRP A 604 -7.87 -19.36 7.23
CA TRP A 604 -6.41 -19.44 7.45
C TRP A 604 -5.49 -18.32 6.89
N LEU A 605 -5.97 -17.52 5.93
CA LEU A 605 -5.23 -16.41 5.30
C LEU A 605 -5.62 -15.03 5.84
N TYR A 606 -6.08 -14.98 7.07
CA TYR A 606 -6.36 -13.71 7.73
C TYR A 606 -5.10 -13.05 8.33
N ASN A 607 -5.19 -11.78 8.66
CA ASN A 607 -4.06 -10.90 8.97
C ASN A 607 -3.10 -11.48 10.01
N GLU A 608 -3.62 -12.03 11.10
CA GLU A 608 -2.85 -12.57 12.22
C GLU A 608 -1.77 -13.58 11.76
N TYR A 609 -2.02 -14.31 10.67
CA TYR A 609 -1.13 -15.33 10.14
C TYR A 609 -0.45 -14.96 8.83
N LEU A 610 -0.76 -13.80 8.25
CA LEU A 610 -0.09 -13.27 7.07
C LEU A 610 0.90 -12.15 7.37
N ASP A 611 0.69 -11.39 8.44
CA ASP A 611 1.43 -10.15 8.70
C ASP A 611 2.81 -10.36 9.36
N GLY A 612 3.19 -11.62 9.62
CA GLY A 612 4.48 -12.02 10.18
C GLY A 612 4.67 -11.72 11.67
N ARG A 613 3.66 -11.18 12.38
CA ARG A 613 3.80 -10.82 13.81
C ARG A 613 3.72 -12.01 14.74
N LYS A 614 2.88 -12.98 14.43
CA LYS A 614 2.53 -14.09 15.33
C LYS A 614 3.25 -15.40 15.01
N LEU A 615 3.32 -15.76 13.74
CA LEU A 615 3.89 -17.03 13.35
C LEU A 615 5.42 -17.02 13.40
N PRO A 616 6.05 -18.13 13.83
CA PRO A 616 7.47 -18.39 13.59
C PRO A 616 7.84 -18.26 12.11
N ALA A 617 9.06 -17.84 11.83
CA ALA A 617 9.51 -17.52 10.47
C ALA A 617 9.54 -18.72 9.50
N ASP A 618 9.56 -19.96 10.02
CA ASP A 618 9.51 -21.18 9.21
C ASP A 618 8.08 -21.58 8.82
N LEU A 619 7.05 -20.88 9.32
CA LEU A 619 5.66 -21.04 8.92
C LEU A 619 5.33 -19.97 7.87
N GLU A 620 5.30 -20.37 6.59
CA GLU A 620 5.42 -19.50 5.43
C GLU A 620 4.05 -19.10 4.84
N ASN A 621 3.05 -18.77 5.69
CA ASN A 621 1.67 -18.50 5.25
C ASN A 621 1.58 -17.34 4.24
N TYR A 622 2.39 -16.27 4.38
CA TYR A 622 2.36 -15.17 3.42
C TYR A 622 2.80 -15.64 2.02
N LYS A 623 3.87 -16.41 1.92
CA LYS A 623 4.32 -17.01 0.65
C LYS A 623 3.30 -18.01 0.10
N ALA A 624 2.64 -18.77 0.99
CA ALA A 624 1.56 -19.67 0.57
C ALA A 624 0.36 -18.92 -0.02
N ALA A 625 0.02 -17.75 0.55
CA ALA A 625 -0.99 -16.87 -0.06
C ALA A 625 -0.56 -16.38 -1.44
N GLU A 626 0.72 -16.04 -1.62
CA GLU A 626 1.27 -15.65 -2.93
C GLU A 626 1.19 -16.79 -3.95
N ASP A 627 1.59 -18.00 -3.56
CA ASP A 627 1.49 -19.19 -4.42
C ASP A 627 0.04 -19.50 -4.81
N LEU A 628 -0.89 -19.42 -3.83
CA LEU A 628 -2.32 -19.63 -4.07
C LEU A 628 -2.88 -18.59 -5.05
N VAL A 629 -2.59 -17.30 -4.84
CA VAL A 629 -3.07 -16.22 -5.71
C VAL A 629 -2.54 -16.39 -7.13
N GLN A 630 -1.26 -16.72 -7.30
CA GLN A 630 -0.68 -16.99 -8.62
C GLN A 630 -1.34 -18.20 -9.29
N TRP A 631 -1.63 -19.26 -8.52
CA TRP A 631 -2.32 -20.42 -9.03
C TRP A 631 -3.76 -20.08 -9.45
N LEU A 632 -4.51 -19.33 -8.62
CA LEU A 632 -5.87 -18.87 -8.91
C LEU A 632 -5.94 -18.04 -10.20
N ILE A 633 -5.01 -17.09 -10.39
CA ILE A 633 -4.92 -16.30 -11.63
C ILE A 633 -4.81 -17.22 -12.85
N LYS A 634 -4.01 -18.29 -12.80
CA LYS A 634 -3.87 -19.24 -13.89
C LYS A 634 -5.15 -20.04 -14.16
N GLN A 635 -6.04 -20.19 -13.16
CA GLN A 635 -7.33 -20.89 -13.35
C GLN A 635 -8.37 -20.04 -14.06
N THR A 636 -8.22 -18.70 -14.10
CA THR A 636 -9.23 -17.81 -14.70
C THR A 636 -9.24 -17.79 -16.24
N GLY A 637 -8.45 -18.63 -16.90
CA GLY A 637 -8.35 -18.69 -18.37
C GLY A 637 -7.59 -17.48 -18.97
N ASN A 638 -7.33 -17.54 -20.27
CA ASN A 638 -6.75 -16.39 -20.98
C ASN A 638 -7.85 -15.38 -21.32
N LYS A 639 -7.71 -14.13 -20.87
CA LYS A 639 -8.48 -12.98 -21.36
C LYS A 639 -7.70 -12.29 -22.47
#